data_2f1e2d6ff129fc52f7461967e1a32777
#
_entry.id   2f1e2d6ff129fc52f7461967e1a32777
#
_cell.length_a   1.000
_cell.length_b   1.000
_cell.length_c   1.000
_cell.angle_alpha   90.00
_cell.angle_beta   90.00
_cell.angle_gamma   90.00
#
_symmetry.space_group_name_H-M   'P 1'
#
loop_
_entity.id
_entity.type
_entity.pdbx_description
1 polymer ?
#
loop_
_entity_poly.entity_id
_entity_poly.type
_entity_poly.pdbx_seq_one_letter_code
_entity_poly.pdbx_strand_id
1 'polypeptide(L)'
;MKKILFGATICLVIIASVIACKQLGSGAQRTEGPCDIYRQGGTPCVTAHSTTRILDSQYDGPLYQVVRASDGAKRDIYAGVDGIADAAAQDAFCSEALCYISIIYDQSGLGNDLLPAPPGTFVGPDKGGFNTSSIADMAPALLRGHKVYGAYIMPGMGYRCNNARGLAIDDEPEGIYYVIDGTHYDSGCCFDYGNSSTNGRAVGTGTMETTYYGTSTAWGRGNGEGPWIMSDMEAGLFSGYGAKQNDVPSITDWRFVSIFVNGGGGNQWDLRGADATGEALTTFYSGPRPHSIEGSDAYYPMHKKGGMLLGNGGDNGNGSAGTFYEGVMTVGYPSEESIAAVQKDIAAAGYREYPLSISRITSYTPGGIAQVGLFFTNTTGKPVKGLAIKSSLPRGWKISSGGSMPAEIAPGESFSAMYTLTSPKKGRSSGEIYFFANWKDGKASVSSRIRSAEAIKINEVAMSGKDLTPFIELYNASAGEVDLSRLELVVRRSGQADVRSLIIPKGTTLAPGSFLLLEQADDAVLTDPTTIFIPVSTGPVISFAKGTDNLPVTDVANFAVGQKMGIDLGGDYEVVTVTRVGKSATQTNLAQAAAKGDTRLFLEESANLEAGSELTVDTGDRIEIVKVKTVIKSVERYVRRFGGPEVPRELGEVEIEAPLSADHAVGVDVSCPGSGISFSPATRFAHESGDALQPLGENPQGIYATGKPDEALAFRYTLSTTAGSIALIDPATETVIDAVVYGSQQSNSSGNGTIASPELATLEGDQKGGGCIAVVPRAVSPFMLARNPNMPQPPVCIMRWPDGADSDQLCSDFRQDNSPTPGAANRME
;
A
#
# COMPACT_ATOMS: atom_id res chain seq x y z
N MET A 1 4.09 61.61 -8.54
CA MET A 1 5.33 61.03 -9.12
C MET A 1 6.10 60.02 -8.20
N LYS A 2 5.80 59.85 -6.91
CA LYS A 2 6.50 58.88 -6.05
C LYS A 2 5.86 57.46 -5.96
N LYS A 3 4.69 57.24 -6.56
CA LYS A 3 4.02 55.91 -6.58
C LYS A 3 4.28 55.09 -7.85
N ILE A 4 4.86 55.67 -8.88
CA ILE A 4 5.19 54.97 -10.14
C ILE A 4 6.61 54.38 -10.15
N LEU A 5 7.49 54.88 -9.29
CA LEU A 5 8.87 54.35 -9.20
C LEU A 5 8.99 53.06 -8.37
N PHE A 6 8.01 52.77 -7.47
CA PHE A 6 8.06 51.57 -6.65
C PHE A 6 7.54 50.31 -7.38
N GLY A 7 6.68 50.46 -8.37
CA GLY A 7 6.18 49.34 -9.20
C GLY A 7 7.19 48.84 -10.24
N ALA A 8 8.01 49.73 -10.76
CA ALA A 8 9.01 49.37 -11.77
C ALA A 8 10.24 48.65 -11.17
N THR A 9 10.57 48.94 -9.91
CA THR A 9 11.70 48.26 -9.22
C THR A 9 11.33 46.84 -8.78
N ILE A 10 10.09 46.58 -8.39
CA ILE A 10 9.62 45.24 -8.01
C ILE A 10 9.49 44.34 -9.24
N CYS A 11 8.99 44.85 -10.36
CA CYS A 11 8.97 44.07 -11.63
C CYS A 11 10.35 43.75 -12.18
N LEU A 12 11.32 44.62 -12.02
CA LEU A 12 12.71 44.40 -12.47
C LEU A 12 13.45 43.37 -11.58
N VAL A 13 13.16 43.31 -10.29
CA VAL A 13 13.72 42.30 -9.37
C VAL A 13 13.10 40.93 -9.61
N ILE A 14 11.79 40.85 -9.89
CA ILE A 14 11.11 39.59 -10.23
C ILE A 14 11.59 39.05 -11.61
N ILE A 15 11.76 39.92 -12.59
CA ILE A 15 12.28 39.53 -13.91
C ILE A 15 13.77 39.10 -13.82
N ALA A 16 14.56 39.77 -12.99
CA ALA A 16 15.94 39.36 -12.75
C ALA A 16 16.05 38.04 -11.99
N SER A 17 15.13 37.78 -11.06
CA SER A 17 15.06 36.48 -10.33
C SER A 17 14.62 35.31 -11.24
N VAL A 18 13.68 35.54 -12.17
CA VAL A 18 13.23 34.54 -13.13
C VAL A 18 14.30 34.30 -14.21
N ILE A 19 15.06 35.31 -14.59
CA ILE A 19 16.17 35.16 -15.54
C ILE A 19 17.39 34.52 -14.86
N ALA A 20 17.66 34.79 -13.58
CA ALA A 20 18.70 34.12 -12.81
C ALA A 20 18.41 32.63 -12.57
N CYS A 21 17.14 32.24 -12.37
CA CYS A 21 16.76 30.84 -12.30
C CYS A 21 16.86 30.09 -13.64
N LYS A 22 16.75 30.78 -14.79
CA LYS A 22 16.96 30.16 -16.11
C LYS A 22 18.42 30.11 -16.58
N GLN A 23 19.34 30.81 -15.94
CA GLN A 23 20.76 30.82 -16.30
C GLN A 23 21.67 29.97 -15.41
N LEU A 24 21.13 29.32 -14.38
CA LEU A 24 21.86 28.33 -13.56
C LEU A 24 21.74 26.89 -14.05
N GLY A 25 21.13 26.66 -15.21
CA GLY A 25 20.84 25.36 -15.78
C GLY A 25 21.69 24.92 -16.98
N SER A 26 22.88 25.48 -17.23
CA SER A 26 23.70 25.00 -18.33
C SER A 26 25.16 24.78 -17.88
N GLY A 27 25.51 23.53 -17.52
CA GLY A 27 26.90 23.18 -17.55
C GLY A 27 27.49 22.18 -16.56
N ALA A 28 26.79 21.67 -15.58
CA ALA A 28 27.25 20.45 -14.91
C ALA A 28 26.70 19.23 -15.68
N GLN A 29 27.53 18.60 -16.47
CA GLN A 29 27.24 17.32 -17.11
C GLN A 29 26.96 16.34 -15.97
N ARG A 30 25.71 15.85 -15.83
CA ARG A 30 25.35 14.84 -14.82
C ARG A 30 26.16 13.58 -15.11
N THR A 31 26.54 12.85 -14.07
CA THR A 31 27.20 11.55 -14.23
C THR A 31 26.26 10.58 -14.96
N GLU A 32 26.78 9.78 -15.85
CA GLU A 32 26.06 8.69 -16.50
C GLU A 32 25.43 7.78 -15.44
N GLY A 33 24.24 7.31 -15.71
CA GLY A 33 23.50 6.38 -14.88
C GLY A 33 23.17 5.08 -15.63
N PRO A 34 22.44 4.16 -15.00
CA PRO A 34 22.09 2.88 -15.59
C PRO A 34 21.43 2.99 -16.98
N CYS A 35 20.53 3.96 -17.16
CA CYS A 35 19.84 4.13 -18.45
C CYS A 35 20.76 4.65 -19.56
N ASP A 36 21.79 5.41 -19.23
CA ASP A 36 22.80 5.79 -20.20
C ASP A 36 23.64 4.59 -20.67
N ILE A 37 23.99 3.70 -19.71
CA ILE A 37 24.74 2.47 -19.98
C ILE A 37 23.91 1.54 -20.89
N TYR A 38 22.66 1.29 -20.55
CA TYR A 38 21.78 0.43 -21.35
C TYR A 38 21.52 1.04 -22.74
N ARG A 39 21.36 2.36 -22.84
CA ARG A 39 21.20 3.05 -24.13
C ARG A 39 22.42 2.88 -25.03
N GLN A 40 23.62 3.01 -24.45
CA GLN A 40 24.89 2.77 -25.18
C GLN A 40 25.04 1.30 -25.57
N GLY A 41 24.55 0.37 -24.75
CA GLY A 41 24.51 -1.06 -25.04
C GLY A 41 23.44 -1.50 -26.04
N GLY A 42 22.61 -0.57 -26.53
CA GLY A 42 21.54 -0.87 -27.52
C GLY A 42 20.24 -1.42 -26.94
N THR A 43 20.09 -1.43 -25.61
CA THR A 43 18.89 -1.86 -24.89
C THR A 43 18.37 -0.73 -23.99
N PRO A 44 17.79 0.35 -24.56
CA PRO A 44 17.38 1.52 -23.77
C PRO A 44 16.33 1.20 -22.73
N CYS A 45 16.32 1.99 -21.65
CA CYS A 45 15.30 1.90 -20.62
C CYS A 45 13.92 2.25 -21.17
N VAL A 46 12.93 1.48 -20.77
CA VAL A 46 11.51 1.77 -21.02
C VAL A 46 10.76 2.12 -19.72
N THR A 47 11.32 1.76 -18.57
CA THR A 47 10.97 2.33 -17.27
C THR A 47 12.25 2.57 -16.44
N ALA A 48 12.25 3.59 -15.60
CA ALA A 48 13.34 3.85 -14.68
C ALA A 48 12.81 4.58 -13.44
N HIS A 49 12.75 3.89 -12.32
CA HIS A 49 12.15 4.37 -11.08
C HIS A 49 13.20 4.44 -9.97
N SER A 50 13.24 5.54 -9.24
CA SER A 50 14.11 5.65 -8.07
C SER A 50 13.60 6.68 -7.09
N THR A 51 13.67 6.35 -5.79
CA THR A 51 13.45 7.30 -4.71
C THR A 51 14.76 7.89 -4.18
N THR A 52 15.91 7.51 -4.75
CA THR A 52 17.24 7.83 -4.20
C THR A 52 18.14 8.66 -5.13
N ARG A 53 18.06 8.45 -6.44
CA ARG A 53 18.95 9.13 -7.40
C ARG A 53 18.37 9.22 -8.82
N ILE A 54 19.02 10.00 -9.65
CA ILE A 54 18.82 10.01 -11.10
C ILE A 54 19.45 8.76 -11.71
N LEU A 55 18.70 8.10 -12.61
CA LEU A 55 19.11 6.90 -13.35
C LEU A 55 19.39 7.18 -14.83
N ASP A 56 18.91 8.29 -15.38
CA ASP A 56 19.17 8.77 -16.74
C ASP A 56 19.73 10.19 -16.68
N SER A 57 20.93 10.42 -17.22
CA SER A 57 21.58 11.73 -17.18
C SER A 57 20.81 12.84 -17.92
N GLN A 58 19.87 12.46 -18.79
CA GLN A 58 19.01 13.38 -19.54
C GLN A 58 17.74 13.76 -18.78
N TYR A 59 17.42 13.07 -17.66
CA TYR A 59 16.22 13.33 -16.89
C TYR A 59 16.40 14.54 -15.96
N ASP A 60 15.44 15.46 -15.96
CA ASP A 60 15.42 16.66 -15.14
C ASP A 60 14.11 16.81 -14.31
N GLY A 61 13.23 15.82 -14.36
CA GLY A 61 12.00 15.78 -13.61
C GLY A 61 12.17 15.39 -12.14
N PRO A 62 11.07 15.33 -11.37
CA PRO A 62 11.05 14.84 -10.00
C PRO A 62 11.29 13.33 -9.93
N LEU A 63 11.88 12.86 -8.84
CA LEU A 63 12.09 11.44 -8.60
C LEU A 63 10.83 10.77 -8.05
N TYR A 64 10.19 11.42 -7.08
CA TYR A 64 8.94 10.94 -6.47
C TYR A 64 8.14 12.10 -5.88
N GLN A 65 6.87 11.85 -5.59
CA GLN A 65 5.98 12.80 -4.93
C GLN A 65 5.63 12.29 -3.54
N VAL A 66 5.62 13.19 -2.57
CA VAL A 66 5.05 12.92 -1.25
C VAL A 66 3.74 13.67 -1.05
N VAL A 67 2.80 13.03 -0.38
CA VAL A 67 1.53 13.64 0.06
C VAL A 67 1.46 13.63 1.58
N ARG A 68 1.11 14.77 2.17
CA ARG A 68 0.94 14.90 3.61
C ARG A 68 -0.47 14.50 4.03
N ALA A 69 -0.58 13.56 4.97
CA ALA A 69 -1.85 12.97 5.35
C ALA A 69 -2.84 13.98 5.99
N SER A 70 -2.34 14.98 6.72
CA SER A 70 -3.17 15.90 7.49
C SER A 70 -3.98 16.89 6.64
N ASP A 71 -3.50 17.25 5.44
CA ASP A 71 -4.12 18.28 4.58
C ASP A 71 -4.13 17.92 3.09
N GLY A 72 -3.62 16.73 2.71
CA GLY A 72 -3.53 16.30 1.32
C GLY A 72 -2.55 17.12 0.46
N ALA A 73 -1.75 18.01 1.07
CA ALA A 73 -0.76 18.79 0.34
C ALA A 73 0.30 17.86 -0.29
N LYS A 74 0.74 18.21 -1.49
CA LYS A 74 1.68 17.42 -2.30
C LYS A 74 2.99 18.15 -2.49
N ARG A 75 4.09 17.40 -2.54
CA ARG A 75 5.42 17.91 -2.82
C ARG A 75 6.20 16.95 -3.70
N ASP A 76 6.67 17.43 -4.84
CA ASP A 76 7.60 16.70 -5.69
C ASP A 76 9.02 16.82 -5.12
N ILE A 77 9.71 15.69 -5.06
CA ILE A 77 11.09 15.59 -4.58
C ILE A 77 11.99 15.40 -5.81
N TYR A 78 12.85 16.38 -6.00
CA TYR A 78 13.83 16.40 -7.09
C TYR A 78 15.20 15.92 -6.59
N ALA A 79 16.08 15.62 -7.51
CA ALA A 79 17.47 15.40 -7.20
C ALA A 79 18.24 16.74 -7.10
N GLY A 80 19.25 16.77 -6.23
CA GLY A 80 20.24 17.83 -6.19
C GLY A 80 21.16 17.85 -7.43
N VAL A 81 22.09 18.76 -7.46
CA VAL A 81 23.09 18.89 -8.56
C VAL A 81 23.99 17.66 -8.69
N ASP A 82 24.12 16.87 -7.63
CA ASP A 82 24.86 15.62 -7.54
C ASP A 82 24.07 14.40 -8.01
N GLY A 83 22.81 14.62 -8.44
CA GLY A 83 21.90 13.58 -8.89
C GLY A 83 21.26 12.75 -7.78
N ILE A 84 21.41 13.15 -6.51
CA ILE A 84 20.84 12.44 -5.34
C ILE A 84 19.56 13.13 -4.89
N ALA A 85 18.55 12.35 -4.44
CA ALA A 85 17.26 12.85 -3.96
C ALA A 85 17.43 13.87 -2.82
N ASP A 86 16.70 14.98 -2.88
CA ASP A 86 16.69 16.01 -1.82
C ASP A 86 15.79 15.57 -0.64
N ALA A 87 16.30 14.65 0.17
CA ALA A 87 15.62 14.21 1.38
C ALA A 87 15.37 15.35 2.39
N ALA A 88 16.17 16.44 2.33
CA ALA A 88 15.94 17.58 3.21
C ALA A 88 14.66 18.35 2.84
N ALA A 89 14.32 18.42 1.54
CA ALA A 89 13.05 18.98 1.09
C ALA A 89 11.85 18.14 1.59
N GLN A 90 11.97 16.80 1.57
CA GLN A 90 10.98 15.91 2.17
C GLN A 90 10.87 16.13 3.68
N ASP A 91 11.98 16.08 4.42
CA ASP A 91 12.01 16.27 5.88
C ASP A 91 11.34 17.60 6.28
N ALA A 92 11.62 18.66 5.55
CA ALA A 92 11.02 19.98 5.81
C ALA A 92 9.51 20.03 5.51
N PHE A 93 9.08 19.36 4.45
CA PHE A 93 7.66 19.32 4.06
C PHE A 93 6.82 18.43 4.98
N CYS A 94 7.38 17.29 5.40
CA CYS A 94 6.72 16.29 6.23
C CYS A 94 6.97 16.50 7.74
N SER A 95 7.59 17.62 8.14
CA SER A 95 7.83 17.92 9.56
C SER A 95 6.54 17.92 10.35
N GLU A 96 6.54 17.18 11.47
CA GLU A 96 5.40 17.01 12.37
C GLU A 96 4.15 16.39 11.73
N ALA A 97 4.28 15.76 10.55
CA ALA A 97 3.18 15.17 9.82
C ALA A 97 3.55 13.83 9.20
N LEU A 98 2.58 12.91 9.11
CA LEU A 98 2.71 11.70 8.32
C LEU A 98 2.66 12.04 6.83
N CYS A 99 3.60 11.50 6.07
CA CYS A 99 3.62 11.59 4.61
C CYS A 99 3.70 10.20 3.98
N TYR A 100 3.13 10.11 2.78
CA TYR A 100 3.18 8.93 1.94
C TYR A 100 3.84 9.25 0.59
N ILE A 101 4.53 8.28 -0.02
CA ILE A 101 5.03 8.39 -1.39
C ILE A 101 3.86 8.11 -2.33
N SER A 102 3.26 9.14 -2.93
CA SER A 102 2.07 9.02 -3.77
C SER A 102 2.38 8.68 -5.23
N ILE A 103 3.56 9.04 -5.73
CA ILE A 103 4.03 8.75 -7.08
C ILE A 103 5.52 8.45 -7.03
N ILE A 104 5.98 7.44 -7.77
CA ILE A 104 7.39 7.26 -8.13
C ILE A 104 7.49 7.51 -9.63
N TYR A 105 8.15 8.60 -10.03
CA TYR A 105 8.18 9.05 -11.41
C TYR A 105 9.10 8.21 -12.29
N ASP A 106 8.70 8.01 -13.53
CA ASP A 106 9.48 7.34 -14.55
C ASP A 106 10.51 8.29 -15.18
N GLN A 107 11.76 7.91 -15.09
CA GLN A 107 12.88 8.67 -15.65
C GLN A 107 13.22 8.29 -17.11
N SER A 108 12.56 7.28 -17.69
CA SER A 108 12.81 6.86 -19.09
C SER A 108 12.31 7.86 -20.13
N GLY A 109 11.45 8.78 -19.73
CA GLY A 109 10.78 9.74 -20.60
C GLY A 109 9.51 9.22 -21.29
N LEU A 110 9.09 7.97 -20.99
CA LEU A 110 7.86 7.39 -21.53
C LEU A 110 6.63 7.66 -20.66
N GLY A 111 6.82 8.15 -19.42
CA GLY A 111 5.73 8.50 -18.51
C GLY A 111 5.07 7.29 -17.85
N ASN A 112 5.83 6.25 -17.60
CA ASN A 112 5.40 5.03 -16.94
C ASN A 112 5.45 5.18 -15.39
N ASP A 113 4.89 6.28 -14.89
CA ASP A 113 4.89 6.59 -13.46
C ASP A 113 4.19 5.51 -12.66
N LEU A 114 4.74 5.17 -11.50
CA LEU A 114 4.15 4.23 -10.56
C LEU A 114 3.24 4.97 -9.58
N LEU A 115 1.95 4.61 -9.61
CA LEU A 115 0.93 5.10 -8.69
C LEU A 115 0.45 3.96 -7.78
N PRO A 116 -0.18 4.25 -6.62
CA PRO A 116 -0.80 3.21 -5.80
C PRO A 116 -1.64 2.27 -6.66
N ALA A 117 -1.43 0.97 -6.52
CA ALA A 117 -2.05 -0.01 -7.39
C ALA A 117 -3.58 0.02 -7.26
N PRO A 118 -4.34 0.11 -8.36
CA PRO A 118 -5.78 -0.03 -8.33
C PRO A 118 -6.20 -1.46 -7.98
N PRO A 119 -7.46 -1.70 -7.56
CA PRO A 119 -7.94 -3.03 -7.27
C PRO A 119 -7.83 -3.96 -8.48
N GLY A 120 -7.36 -5.18 -8.21
CA GLY A 120 -7.21 -6.26 -9.18
C GLY A 120 -8.07 -7.47 -8.81
N THR A 121 -7.50 -8.67 -8.91
CA THR A 121 -8.08 -9.88 -8.30
C THR A 121 -8.09 -9.74 -6.79
N PHE A 122 -7.02 -9.23 -6.22
CA PHE A 122 -6.97 -8.82 -4.83
C PHE A 122 -7.15 -7.30 -4.72
N VAL A 123 -7.81 -6.89 -3.65
CA VAL A 123 -8.04 -5.48 -3.35
C VAL A 123 -7.05 -5.00 -2.29
N GLY A 124 -6.63 -3.76 -2.39
CA GLY A 124 -5.82 -3.11 -1.38
C GLY A 124 -6.67 -2.59 -0.21
N PRO A 125 -6.03 -2.16 0.86
CA PRO A 125 -6.70 -1.71 2.08
C PRO A 125 -7.20 -0.27 2.00
N ASP A 126 -6.80 0.50 1.01
CA ASP A 126 -7.17 1.90 0.91
C ASP A 126 -8.50 2.08 0.18
N LYS A 127 -9.05 3.27 0.29
CA LYS A 127 -10.33 3.69 -0.28
C LYS A 127 -10.45 3.25 -1.73
N GLY A 128 -11.57 2.62 -2.07
CA GLY A 128 -11.82 2.09 -3.42
C GLY A 128 -11.07 0.80 -3.75
N GLY A 129 -10.44 0.16 -2.78
CA GLY A 129 -9.67 -1.06 -2.98
C GLY A 129 -8.27 -0.83 -3.56
N PHE A 130 -7.79 0.41 -3.55
CA PHE A 130 -6.40 0.71 -3.90
C PHE A 130 -5.42 0.16 -2.86
N ASN A 131 -4.21 -0.13 -3.30
CA ASN A 131 -3.13 -0.37 -2.37
C ASN A 131 -2.76 0.95 -1.69
N THR A 132 -2.35 0.87 -0.42
CA THR A 132 -1.86 2.05 0.31
C THR A 132 -0.48 2.46 -0.21
N SER A 133 -0.21 3.74 -0.26
CA SER A 133 1.12 4.29 -0.53
C SER A 133 2.09 4.00 0.61
N SER A 134 3.37 3.82 0.31
CA SER A 134 4.40 3.63 1.34
C SER A 134 4.58 4.88 2.20
N ILE A 135 4.82 4.67 3.51
CA ILE A 135 5.13 5.75 4.45
C ILE A 135 6.52 6.30 4.11
N ALA A 136 6.62 7.61 3.88
CA ALA A 136 7.75 8.22 3.20
C ALA A 136 9.06 8.25 4.00
N ASP A 137 9.02 8.12 5.34
CA ASP A 137 10.17 8.26 6.24
C ASP A 137 10.63 6.95 6.90
N MET A 138 10.04 5.80 6.52
CA MET A 138 10.30 4.51 7.18
C MET A 138 11.64 3.86 6.79
N ALA A 139 12.21 4.19 5.65
CA ALA A 139 13.43 3.55 5.14
C ALA A 139 14.56 4.54 4.83
N PRO A 140 15.13 5.22 5.83
CA PRO A 140 16.27 6.11 5.60
C PRO A 140 17.53 5.29 5.27
N ALA A 141 18.29 5.76 4.28
CA ALA A 141 19.59 5.23 3.90
C ALA A 141 20.56 6.36 3.59
N LEU A 142 21.83 6.04 3.35
CA LEU A 142 22.81 6.96 2.80
C LEU A 142 23.16 6.55 1.38
N LEU A 143 23.30 7.54 0.50
CA LEU A 143 23.84 7.41 -0.84
C LEU A 143 24.95 8.44 -1.01
N ARG A 144 26.19 7.99 -1.21
CA ARG A 144 27.38 8.88 -1.23
C ARG A 144 27.45 9.85 -0.03
N GLY A 145 26.93 9.40 1.13
CA GLY A 145 26.89 10.19 2.38
C GLY A 145 25.72 11.16 2.52
N HIS A 146 24.82 11.26 1.53
CA HIS A 146 23.57 12.01 1.60
C HIS A 146 22.44 11.12 2.11
N LYS A 147 21.57 11.65 2.97
CA LYS A 147 20.34 10.98 3.38
C LYS A 147 19.42 10.83 2.18
N VAL A 148 18.87 9.64 2.02
CA VAL A 148 17.82 9.31 1.05
C VAL A 148 16.76 8.43 1.74
N TYR A 149 15.63 8.23 1.08
CA TYR A 149 14.59 7.33 1.56
C TYR A 149 14.24 6.29 0.50
N GLY A 150 14.10 5.03 0.93
CA GLY A 150 13.49 3.98 0.12
C GLY A 150 11.96 3.98 0.22
N ALA A 151 11.29 3.40 -0.75
CA ALA A 151 9.87 3.09 -0.67
C ALA A 151 9.68 1.85 0.21
N TYR A 152 9.22 2.04 1.44
CA TYR A 152 9.01 0.99 2.45
C TYR A 152 7.64 0.37 2.25
N ILE A 153 7.61 -0.81 1.66
CA ILE A 153 6.39 -1.56 1.34
C ILE A 153 6.04 -2.49 2.50
N MET A 154 4.84 -2.35 3.02
CA MET A 154 4.21 -3.24 4.00
C MET A 154 3.07 -4.01 3.32
N PRO A 155 2.59 -5.14 3.89
CA PRO A 155 1.41 -5.82 3.37
C PRO A 155 0.21 -4.88 3.20
N GLY A 156 -0.34 -4.82 1.99
CA GLY A 156 -1.38 -3.87 1.58
C GLY A 156 -0.89 -2.68 0.78
N MET A 157 0.42 -2.50 0.67
CA MET A 157 1.05 -1.46 -0.17
C MET A 157 1.44 -2.02 -1.55
N GLY A 158 1.76 -1.11 -2.47
CA GLY A 158 2.28 -1.44 -3.78
C GLY A 158 1.79 -0.49 -4.86
N TYR A 159 2.49 -0.48 -5.98
CA TYR A 159 2.33 0.50 -7.06
C TYR A 159 2.17 -0.20 -8.40
N ARG A 160 1.49 0.47 -9.35
CA ARG A 160 1.34 -0.02 -10.72
C ARG A 160 1.28 1.13 -11.73
N CYS A 161 1.64 0.79 -12.98
CA CYS A 161 1.29 1.53 -14.17
C CYS A 161 0.65 0.55 -15.17
N ASN A 162 -0.67 0.51 -15.20
CA ASN A 162 -1.41 -0.43 -16.05
C ASN A 162 -1.41 -0.02 -17.54
N ASN A 163 -1.17 1.26 -17.83
CA ASN A 163 -1.09 1.81 -19.18
C ASN A 163 0.34 2.12 -19.62
N ALA A 164 1.30 1.35 -19.14
CA ALA A 164 2.71 1.53 -19.45
C ALA A 164 2.98 1.41 -20.94
N ARG A 165 4.03 2.11 -21.40
CA ARG A 165 4.42 2.22 -22.81
C ARG A 165 5.79 1.61 -23.03
N GLY A 166 5.96 0.93 -24.14
CA GLY A 166 7.26 0.41 -24.57
C GLY A 166 7.74 -0.85 -23.84
N LEU A 167 7.00 -1.37 -22.87
CA LEU A 167 7.33 -2.62 -22.22
C LEU A 167 7.15 -3.81 -23.19
N ALA A 168 7.93 -4.84 -22.97
CA ALA A 168 7.84 -6.07 -23.73
C ALA A 168 6.45 -6.73 -23.57
N ILE A 169 5.91 -7.27 -24.66
CA ILE A 169 4.69 -8.05 -24.68
C ILE A 169 4.98 -9.45 -25.22
N ASP A 170 4.14 -10.41 -24.86
CA ASP A 170 4.31 -11.82 -25.23
C ASP A 170 5.74 -12.32 -24.94
N ASP A 171 6.44 -12.86 -25.91
CA ASP A 171 7.80 -13.41 -25.77
C ASP A 171 8.92 -12.42 -26.15
N GLU A 172 8.61 -11.11 -26.26
CA GLU A 172 9.62 -10.09 -26.55
C GLU A 172 10.68 -10.04 -25.46
N PRO A 173 11.98 -9.89 -25.83
CA PRO A 173 13.05 -9.84 -24.84
C PRO A 173 13.03 -8.56 -24.01
N GLU A 174 13.43 -8.68 -22.73
CA GLU A 174 13.57 -7.56 -21.79
C GLU A 174 14.66 -7.81 -20.75
N GLY A 175 15.14 -6.75 -20.14
CA GLY A 175 16.00 -6.80 -18.97
C GLY A 175 15.35 -6.04 -17.83
N ILE A 176 15.51 -6.55 -16.61
CA ILE A 176 14.94 -5.98 -15.39
C ILE A 176 16.01 -5.97 -14.31
N TYR A 177 16.17 -4.87 -13.59
CA TYR A 177 16.85 -4.90 -12.30
C TYR A 177 16.15 -4.03 -11.28
N TYR A 178 16.36 -4.34 -9.98
CA TYR A 178 16.08 -3.43 -8.88
C TYR A 178 17.11 -3.53 -7.77
N VAL A 179 17.20 -2.47 -6.94
CA VAL A 179 18.00 -2.41 -5.72
C VAL A 179 17.07 -2.29 -4.54
N ILE A 180 17.26 -3.17 -3.56
CA ILE A 180 16.37 -3.34 -2.41
C ILE A 180 17.14 -3.47 -1.10
N ASP A 181 16.41 -3.42 0.00
CA ASP A 181 16.89 -3.73 1.34
C ASP A 181 16.89 -5.25 1.59
N GLY A 182 18.07 -5.83 1.77
CA GLY A 182 18.21 -7.26 2.02
C GLY A 182 17.75 -7.72 3.41
N THR A 183 17.38 -6.79 4.30
CA THR A 183 16.93 -7.10 5.66
C THR A 183 15.43 -6.85 5.89
N HIS A 184 14.74 -6.28 4.89
CA HIS A 184 13.31 -6.05 4.93
C HIS A 184 12.61 -6.96 3.91
N TYR A 185 12.07 -8.06 4.37
CA TYR A 185 11.36 -9.08 3.59
C TYR A 185 10.44 -9.90 4.50
N ASP A 186 9.54 -10.64 3.89
CA ASP A 186 8.69 -11.62 4.58
C ASP A 186 8.48 -12.88 3.72
N SER A 187 7.51 -13.71 4.10
CA SER A 187 7.10 -14.90 3.34
C SER A 187 5.88 -14.67 2.44
N GLY A 188 5.42 -13.43 2.34
CA GLY A 188 4.26 -13.05 1.52
C GLY A 188 4.54 -13.03 0.03
N CYS A 189 3.51 -12.89 -0.75
CA CYS A 189 3.57 -12.67 -2.19
C CYS A 189 2.80 -11.40 -2.55
N CYS A 190 3.35 -10.52 -3.40
CA CYS A 190 4.72 -10.60 -3.89
C CYS A 190 5.40 -9.23 -3.75
N PHE A 191 6.66 -9.21 -3.38
CA PHE A 191 7.48 -8.00 -3.42
C PHE A 191 8.23 -7.98 -4.76
N ASP A 192 7.48 -7.75 -5.82
CA ASP A 192 7.91 -7.80 -7.20
C ASP A 192 8.24 -6.43 -7.78
N TYR A 193 9.05 -6.40 -8.84
CA TYR A 193 9.27 -5.28 -9.73
C TYR A 193 9.44 -5.80 -11.14
N GLY A 194 8.60 -5.38 -12.09
CA GLY A 194 8.72 -5.80 -13.48
C GLY A 194 7.42 -5.80 -14.28
N ASN A 195 7.40 -6.61 -15.32
CA ASN A 195 6.35 -6.72 -16.33
C ASN A 195 5.18 -7.60 -15.86
N SER A 196 3.97 -7.14 -16.06
CA SER A 196 2.77 -7.83 -15.61
C SER A 196 1.53 -7.54 -16.47
N SER A 197 0.38 -7.99 -16.00
CA SER A 197 -0.93 -7.64 -16.57
C SER A 197 -1.18 -6.13 -16.54
N THR A 198 -2.06 -5.66 -17.40
CA THR A 198 -2.47 -4.25 -17.48
C THR A 198 -3.67 -3.92 -16.57
N ASN A 199 -4.14 -4.86 -15.75
CA ASN A 199 -5.36 -4.68 -14.94
C ASN A 199 -5.28 -5.22 -13.50
N GLY A 200 -4.10 -5.70 -13.05
CA GLY A 200 -4.00 -6.35 -11.75
C GLY A 200 -4.79 -7.67 -11.64
N ARG A 201 -5.01 -8.37 -12.74
CA ARG A 201 -5.76 -9.63 -12.80
C ARG A 201 -5.03 -10.69 -13.61
N ALA A 202 -3.71 -10.70 -13.50
CA ALA A 202 -2.90 -11.71 -14.17
C ALA A 202 -3.38 -13.10 -13.79
N VAL A 203 -3.50 -13.94 -14.79
CA VAL A 203 -3.80 -15.36 -14.62
C VAL A 203 -3.13 -16.11 -15.76
N GLY A 204 -2.50 -17.23 -15.42
CA GLY A 204 -1.91 -18.11 -16.39
C GLY A 204 -0.38 -18.00 -16.47
N THR A 205 0.19 -19.10 -16.83
CA THR A 205 1.62 -19.33 -16.90
C THR A 205 2.31 -18.34 -17.85
N GLY A 206 3.36 -17.67 -17.37
CA GLY A 206 4.15 -16.77 -18.20
C GLY A 206 3.52 -15.44 -18.57
N THR A 207 2.44 -15.01 -17.88
CA THR A 207 1.78 -13.72 -18.17
C THR A 207 2.47 -12.54 -17.50
N MET A 208 3.50 -12.79 -16.69
CA MET A 208 4.37 -11.76 -16.12
C MET A 208 5.83 -12.24 -16.08
N GLU A 209 6.74 -11.30 -15.93
CA GLU A 209 8.16 -11.54 -15.65
C GLU A 209 8.67 -10.42 -14.74
N THR A 210 9.05 -10.78 -13.50
CA THR A 210 9.47 -9.81 -12.49
C THR A 210 10.64 -10.33 -11.69
N THR A 211 11.29 -9.43 -10.97
CA THR A 211 12.18 -9.79 -9.85
C THR A 211 11.34 -10.07 -8.61
N TYR A 212 11.80 -10.97 -7.74
CA TYR A 212 11.25 -11.25 -6.41
C TYR A 212 12.35 -11.47 -5.39
N TYR A 213 12.10 -11.01 -4.16
CA TYR A 213 12.96 -11.26 -3.00
C TYR A 213 12.12 -11.52 -1.75
N GLY A 214 12.35 -12.65 -1.09
CA GLY A 214 11.61 -13.03 0.13
C GLY A 214 11.79 -14.48 0.49
N THR A 215 10.97 -14.97 1.41
CA THR A 215 11.03 -16.35 1.94
C THR A 215 9.79 -17.18 1.57
N SER A 216 9.02 -16.78 0.56
CA SER A 216 7.87 -17.56 0.11
C SER A 216 8.31 -18.94 -0.39
N THR A 217 7.60 -19.99 0.04
CA THR A 217 7.81 -21.38 -0.39
C THR A 217 6.58 -21.95 -1.08
N ALA A 218 5.58 -21.10 -1.35
CA ALA A 218 4.28 -21.56 -1.86
C ALA A 218 4.38 -22.13 -3.27
N TRP A 219 5.23 -21.56 -4.12
CA TRP A 219 5.36 -21.97 -5.52
C TRP A 219 6.72 -22.58 -5.82
N GLY A 220 7.81 -21.91 -5.51
CA GLY A 220 9.17 -22.38 -5.65
C GLY A 220 10.09 -21.74 -4.63
N ARG A 221 11.32 -22.22 -4.52
CA ARG A 221 12.31 -21.75 -3.57
C ARG A 221 13.73 -22.03 -4.00
N GLY A 222 14.68 -21.31 -3.39
CA GLY A 222 16.10 -21.65 -3.41
C GLY A 222 16.47 -22.68 -2.34
N ASN A 223 17.75 -22.76 -2.04
CA ASN A 223 18.34 -23.63 -1.01
C ASN A 223 18.44 -22.88 0.33
N GLY A 224 18.28 -23.57 1.45
CA GLY A 224 18.27 -22.99 2.81
C GLY A 224 16.92 -22.40 3.20
N GLU A 225 16.95 -21.45 4.15
CA GLU A 225 15.74 -20.85 4.75
C GLU A 225 15.31 -19.53 4.05
N GLY A 226 16.06 -19.07 3.05
CA GLY A 226 15.85 -17.76 2.43
C GLY A 226 16.41 -16.60 3.26
N PRO A 227 16.20 -15.34 2.83
CA PRO A 227 15.49 -14.98 1.59
C PRO A 227 16.25 -15.36 0.32
N TRP A 228 15.51 -15.50 -0.76
CA TRP A 228 16.07 -15.87 -2.06
C TRP A 228 15.83 -14.81 -3.12
N ILE A 229 16.76 -14.73 -4.05
CA ILE A 229 16.61 -14.04 -5.33
C ILE A 229 15.85 -14.97 -6.28
N MET A 230 14.69 -14.55 -6.76
CA MET A 230 13.84 -15.34 -7.65
C MET A 230 13.19 -14.43 -8.73
N SER A 231 12.51 -15.07 -9.68
CA SER A 231 11.62 -14.40 -10.64
C SER A 231 10.20 -14.92 -10.47
N ASP A 232 9.21 -14.02 -10.46
CA ASP A 232 7.79 -14.36 -10.61
C ASP A 232 7.41 -14.32 -12.09
N MET A 233 6.87 -15.43 -12.59
CA MET A 233 6.43 -15.56 -13.99
C MET A 233 4.93 -15.87 -14.09
N GLU A 234 4.16 -15.48 -13.07
CA GLU A 234 2.76 -15.85 -12.81
C GLU A 234 2.58 -17.39 -12.73
N ALA A 235 1.79 -17.81 -11.78
CA ALA A 235 1.62 -19.22 -11.42
C ALA A 235 2.93 -19.95 -10.99
N GLY A 236 3.98 -19.20 -10.67
CA GLY A 236 5.24 -19.76 -10.16
C GLY A 236 6.30 -18.71 -9.82
N LEU A 237 6.97 -18.92 -8.67
CA LEU A 237 8.20 -18.24 -8.27
C LEU A 237 9.39 -19.15 -8.54
N PHE A 238 10.37 -18.68 -9.30
CA PHE A 238 11.47 -19.51 -9.77
C PHE A 238 12.83 -18.96 -9.39
N SER A 239 13.66 -19.83 -8.87
CA SER A 239 15.09 -19.59 -8.64
C SER A 239 16.00 -20.32 -9.65
N GLY A 240 15.44 -20.86 -10.73
CA GLY A 240 16.15 -21.61 -11.77
C GLY A 240 15.20 -22.47 -12.59
N TYR A 241 15.71 -23.54 -13.24
CA TYR A 241 14.92 -24.41 -14.11
C TYR A 241 13.89 -25.26 -13.36
N GLY A 242 14.25 -25.74 -12.17
CA GLY A 242 13.36 -26.59 -11.37
C GLY A 242 12.17 -25.82 -10.82
N ALA A 243 10.97 -26.36 -10.98
CA ALA A 243 9.73 -25.69 -10.57
C ALA A 243 9.55 -25.58 -9.04
N LYS A 244 10.20 -26.43 -8.26
CA LYS A 244 10.00 -26.48 -6.79
C LYS A 244 11.20 -25.97 -6.00
N GLN A 245 12.41 -26.35 -6.40
CA GLN A 245 13.63 -25.99 -5.70
C GLN A 245 14.83 -25.97 -6.66
N ASN A 246 15.73 -25.02 -6.45
CA ASN A 246 16.99 -24.86 -7.14
C ASN A 246 18.09 -24.53 -6.12
N ASP A 247 19.34 -24.46 -6.58
CA ASP A 247 20.51 -24.27 -5.70
C ASP A 247 20.83 -22.81 -5.37
N VAL A 248 19.95 -21.84 -5.68
CA VAL A 248 20.14 -20.45 -5.27
C VAL A 248 20.21 -20.38 -3.74
N PRO A 249 21.29 -19.87 -3.16
CA PRO A 249 21.45 -19.83 -1.71
C PRO A 249 20.56 -18.77 -1.07
N SER A 250 20.34 -18.91 0.25
CA SER A 250 19.81 -17.83 1.08
C SER A 250 20.78 -16.64 1.07
N ILE A 251 20.23 -15.43 0.88
CA ILE A 251 21.00 -14.17 0.86
C ILE A 251 20.79 -13.46 2.21
N THR A 252 21.67 -13.72 3.17
CA THR A 252 21.54 -13.22 4.55
C THR A 252 22.52 -12.09 4.90
N ASP A 253 23.60 -11.94 4.12
CA ASP A 253 24.72 -11.06 4.49
C ASP A 253 24.75 -9.75 3.68
N TRP A 254 23.85 -9.57 2.71
CA TRP A 254 23.77 -8.38 1.87
C TRP A 254 22.75 -7.41 2.41
N ARG A 255 23.22 -6.28 2.92
CA ARG A 255 22.32 -5.23 3.45
C ARG A 255 21.54 -4.54 2.33
N PHE A 256 22.18 -4.32 1.20
CA PHE A 256 21.57 -3.82 -0.04
C PHE A 256 21.78 -4.86 -1.12
N VAL A 257 20.71 -5.22 -1.81
CA VAL A 257 20.73 -6.29 -2.81
C VAL A 257 20.36 -5.74 -4.15
N SER A 258 21.19 -5.97 -5.17
CA SER A 258 20.81 -5.78 -6.56
C SER A 258 20.41 -7.11 -7.18
N ILE A 259 19.29 -7.14 -7.87
CA ILE A 259 18.73 -8.33 -8.51
C ILE A 259 18.47 -8.02 -9.97
N PHE A 260 18.87 -8.96 -10.85
CA PHE A 260 18.66 -8.87 -12.28
C PHE A 260 17.89 -10.11 -12.76
N VAL A 261 16.85 -9.88 -13.56
CA VAL A 261 16.12 -10.88 -14.33
C VAL A 261 16.12 -10.41 -15.77
N ASN A 262 16.63 -11.23 -16.67
CA ASN A 262 16.68 -10.90 -18.09
C ASN A 262 16.02 -12.03 -18.89
N GLY A 263 14.95 -11.69 -19.61
CA GLY A 263 14.24 -12.57 -20.50
C GLY A 263 14.69 -12.39 -21.93
N GLY A 264 15.23 -13.44 -22.55
CA GLY A 264 15.64 -13.45 -23.95
C GLY A 264 14.65 -14.21 -24.85
N GLY A 265 14.71 -13.95 -26.14
CA GLY A 265 14.03 -14.79 -27.12
C GLY A 265 14.62 -16.22 -27.16
N GLY A 266 13.87 -17.18 -27.73
CA GLY A 266 14.40 -18.53 -27.92
C GLY A 266 14.51 -19.36 -26.64
N ASN A 267 13.61 -19.16 -25.68
CA ASN A 267 13.56 -19.90 -24.42
C ASN A 267 14.79 -19.68 -23.52
N GLN A 268 15.26 -18.45 -23.44
CA GLN A 268 16.43 -18.09 -22.63
C GLN A 268 16.03 -17.08 -21.56
N TRP A 269 16.50 -17.29 -20.33
CA TRP A 269 16.46 -16.30 -19.27
C TRP A 269 17.64 -16.45 -18.32
N ASP A 270 17.95 -15.40 -17.57
CA ASP A 270 18.93 -15.46 -16.50
C ASP A 270 18.47 -14.75 -15.24
N LEU A 271 19.04 -15.20 -14.12
CA LEU A 271 18.82 -14.69 -12.77
C LEU A 271 20.17 -14.39 -12.14
N ARG A 272 20.37 -13.12 -11.74
CA ARG A 272 21.64 -12.66 -11.15
C ARG A 272 21.39 -11.81 -9.93
N GLY A 273 22.42 -11.69 -9.09
CA GLY A 273 22.38 -10.79 -7.95
C GLY A 273 23.75 -10.46 -7.41
N ALA A 274 23.79 -9.38 -6.65
CA ALA A 274 25.00 -8.91 -5.98
C ALA A 274 24.66 -8.19 -4.66
N ASP A 275 25.65 -8.11 -3.77
CA ASP A 275 25.70 -7.02 -2.80
C ASP A 275 25.82 -5.71 -3.58
N ALA A 276 24.81 -4.84 -3.47
CA ALA A 276 24.75 -3.57 -4.20
C ALA A 276 25.88 -2.59 -3.80
N THR A 277 26.66 -2.93 -2.77
CA THR A 277 27.85 -2.14 -2.36
C THR A 277 29.14 -2.64 -3.02
N GLY A 278 29.06 -3.75 -3.77
CA GLY A 278 30.18 -4.40 -4.46
C GLY A 278 29.97 -4.50 -5.98
N GLU A 279 31.08 -4.62 -6.72
CA GLU A 279 31.05 -4.73 -8.19
C GLU A 279 30.84 -6.19 -8.67
N ALA A 280 31.03 -7.18 -7.78
CA ALA A 280 30.94 -8.59 -8.15
C ALA A 280 29.50 -9.05 -8.31
N LEU A 281 29.13 -9.48 -9.52
CA LEU A 281 27.82 -9.99 -9.86
C LEU A 281 27.85 -11.51 -9.96
N THR A 282 26.93 -12.19 -9.30
CA THR A 282 26.77 -13.64 -9.33
C THR A 282 25.63 -14.01 -10.28
N THR A 283 25.89 -14.89 -11.23
CA THR A 283 24.83 -15.54 -12.03
C THR A 283 24.39 -16.79 -11.30
N PHE A 284 23.15 -16.77 -10.79
CA PHE A 284 22.53 -17.90 -10.09
C PHE A 284 21.94 -18.92 -11.07
N TYR A 285 21.42 -18.42 -12.19
CA TYR A 285 20.88 -19.26 -13.25
C TYR A 285 21.04 -18.57 -14.61
N SER A 286 21.27 -19.36 -15.65
CA SER A 286 21.18 -18.93 -17.05
C SER A 286 20.84 -20.15 -17.89
N GLY A 287 19.72 -20.13 -18.62
CA GLY A 287 19.25 -21.26 -19.40
C GLY A 287 17.79 -21.16 -19.83
N PRO A 288 17.16 -22.29 -20.17
CA PRO A 288 15.76 -22.33 -20.57
C PRO A 288 14.83 -21.80 -19.47
N ARG A 289 13.65 -21.32 -19.86
CA ARG A 289 12.54 -20.97 -18.94
C ARG A 289 12.25 -22.17 -18.02
N PRO A 290 11.69 -21.92 -16.83
CA PRO A 290 11.41 -22.97 -15.85
C PRO A 290 10.59 -24.10 -16.43
N HIS A 291 10.81 -25.29 -15.90
CA HIS A 291 9.97 -26.44 -16.25
C HIS A 291 8.56 -26.23 -15.71
N SER A 292 7.55 -26.52 -16.52
CA SER A 292 6.16 -26.41 -16.09
C SER A 292 5.86 -27.25 -14.84
N ILE A 293 5.07 -26.72 -13.92
CA ILE A 293 4.49 -27.49 -12.82
C ILE A 293 3.48 -28.47 -13.42
N GLU A 294 3.43 -29.71 -12.91
CA GLU A 294 2.51 -30.73 -13.37
C GLU A 294 1.06 -30.20 -13.46
N GLY A 295 0.48 -30.23 -14.66
CA GLY A 295 -0.85 -29.69 -14.94
C GLY A 295 -0.93 -28.21 -15.30
N SER A 296 0.22 -27.51 -15.45
CA SER A 296 0.27 -26.15 -15.97
C SER A 296 0.86 -26.10 -17.39
N ASP A 297 0.58 -25.02 -18.12
CA ASP A 297 1.19 -24.75 -19.40
C ASP A 297 2.70 -24.46 -19.26
N ALA A 298 3.44 -24.60 -20.35
CA ALA A 298 4.86 -24.26 -20.38
C ALA A 298 5.05 -22.73 -20.21
N TYR A 299 6.18 -22.33 -19.59
CA TYR A 299 6.59 -20.93 -19.45
C TYR A 299 7.28 -20.36 -20.71
N TYR A 300 7.27 -21.10 -21.78
CA TYR A 300 7.75 -20.68 -23.09
C TYR A 300 6.79 -21.14 -24.18
N PRO A 301 6.38 -20.24 -25.11
CA PRO A 301 6.68 -18.80 -25.10
C PRO A 301 6.00 -18.05 -23.95
N MET A 302 6.59 -16.91 -23.56
CA MET A 302 5.97 -16.02 -22.56
C MET A 302 4.74 -15.32 -23.14
N HIS A 303 3.86 -14.85 -22.27
CA HIS A 303 2.60 -14.14 -22.60
C HIS A 303 2.48 -12.83 -21.81
N LYS A 304 3.58 -12.11 -21.69
CA LYS A 304 3.67 -10.83 -20.97
C LYS A 304 2.67 -9.80 -21.53
N LYS A 305 2.18 -8.90 -20.69
CA LYS A 305 1.11 -7.97 -21.07
C LYS A 305 1.52 -6.50 -21.11
N GLY A 306 2.73 -6.17 -20.67
CA GLY A 306 3.26 -4.81 -20.74
C GLY A 306 2.71 -3.84 -19.68
N GLY A 307 2.11 -4.32 -18.59
CA GLY A 307 1.86 -3.53 -17.39
C GLY A 307 3.08 -3.51 -16.48
N MET A 308 3.22 -2.46 -15.68
CA MET A 308 4.34 -2.29 -14.75
C MET A 308 3.86 -2.36 -13.32
N LEU A 309 4.63 -3.02 -12.42
CA LEU A 309 4.32 -3.09 -11.01
C LEU A 309 5.56 -2.97 -10.11
N LEU A 310 5.30 -2.61 -8.84
CA LEU A 310 6.25 -2.62 -7.74
C LEU A 310 5.53 -2.98 -6.42
N GLY A 311 6.04 -3.98 -5.71
CA GLY A 311 5.57 -4.33 -4.36
C GLY A 311 4.22 -5.03 -4.32
N ASN A 312 3.77 -5.58 -5.43
CA ASN A 312 2.59 -6.44 -5.53
C ASN A 312 2.77 -7.43 -6.68
N GLY A 313 1.95 -8.48 -6.70
CA GLY A 313 1.94 -9.48 -7.78
C GLY A 313 1.08 -9.08 -8.98
N GLY A 314 1.08 -9.90 -10.02
CA GLY A 314 0.34 -9.67 -11.25
C GLY A 314 -1.16 -9.59 -11.10
N ASP A 315 -1.72 -10.28 -10.14
CA ASP A 315 -3.13 -10.29 -9.73
C ASP A 315 -3.46 -9.26 -8.64
N ASN A 316 -2.53 -8.35 -8.34
CA ASN A 316 -2.49 -7.41 -7.22
C ASN A 316 -2.32 -8.10 -5.86
N GLY A 317 -1.67 -9.27 -5.81
CA GLY A 317 -1.26 -9.90 -4.57
C GLY A 317 -0.33 -8.97 -3.78
N ASN A 318 -0.85 -8.35 -2.70
CA ASN A 318 -0.20 -7.26 -1.98
C ASN A 318 0.15 -7.63 -0.53
N GLY A 319 0.35 -8.91 -0.25
CA GLY A 319 0.63 -9.42 1.10
C GLY A 319 2.10 -9.53 1.45
N SER A 320 3.00 -8.84 0.75
CA SER A 320 4.45 -8.93 0.93
C SER A 320 5.06 -7.64 1.46
N ALA A 321 6.23 -7.76 2.10
CA ALA A 321 7.02 -6.66 2.61
C ALA A 321 8.38 -6.56 1.92
N GLY A 322 8.90 -5.33 1.78
CA GLY A 322 10.22 -5.04 1.24
C GLY A 322 10.48 -3.56 1.11
N THR A 323 11.72 -3.17 0.87
CA THR A 323 12.09 -1.77 0.61
C THR A 323 12.77 -1.62 -0.73
N PHE A 324 12.21 -0.78 -1.57
CA PHE A 324 12.72 -0.47 -2.90
C PHE A 324 13.50 0.84 -2.89
N TYR A 325 14.64 0.88 -3.59
CA TYR A 325 15.45 2.09 -3.77
C TYR A 325 15.48 2.56 -5.22
N GLU A 326 15.73 1.68 -6.16
CA GLU A 326 15.74 1.96 -7.59
C GLU A 326 15.50 0.70 -8.43
N GLY A 327 15.02 0.87 -9.65
CA GLY A 327 14.84 -0.22 -10.59
C GLY A 327 14.61 0.28 -12.02
N VAL A 328 14.92 -0.57 -12.98
CA VAL A 328 14.85 -0.27 -14.42
C VAL A 328 14.34 -1.47 -15.18
N MET A 329 13.61 -1.20 -16.26
CA MET A 329 13.36 -2.18 -17.31
C MET A 329 13.87 -1.67 -18.66
N THR A 330 14.34 -2.59 -19.48
CA THR A 330 14.86 -2.29 -20.81
C THR A 330 14.04 -2.99 -21.90
N VAL A 331 14.02 -2.43 -23.09
CA VAL A 331 13.65 -3.16 -24.27
C VAL A 331 14.84 -4.00 -24.73
N GLY A 332 14.61 -5.27 -25.07
CA GLY A 332 15.66 -6.19 -25.49
C GLY A 332 16.46 -6.78 -24.31
N TYR A 333 17.15 -7.87 -24.57
CA TYR A 333 18.02 -8.57 -23.63
C TYR A 333 19.38 -7.86 -23.53
N PRO A 334 19.77 -7.31 -22.36
CA PRO A 334 21.03 -6.58 -22.21
C PRO A 334 22.25 -7.48 -22.36
N SER A 335 23.35 -6.93 -22.89
CA SER A 335 24.61 -7.65 -22.99
C SER A 335 25.28 -7.84 -21.63
N GLU A 336 26.14 -8.85 -21.52
CA GLU A 336 26.95 -9.13 -20.31
C GLU A 336 27.73 -7.88 -19.86
N GLU A 337 28.29 -7.13 -20.82
CA GLU A 337 29.05 -5.92 -20.56
C GLU A 337 28.15 -4.83 -19.98
N SER A 338 26.93 -4.67 -20.50
CA SER A 338 25.97 -3.68 -19.99
C SER A 338 25.52 -4.03 -18.57
N ILE A 339 25.21 -5.29 -18.30
CA ILE A 339 24.77 -5.77 -16.99
C ILE A 339 25.89 -5.54 -15.95
N ALA A 340 27.13 -5.93 -16.28
CA ALA A 340 28.29 -5.72 -15.42
C ALA A 340 28.59 -4.23 -15.17
N ALA A 341 28.47 -3.39 -16.20
CA ALA A 341 28.63 -1.95 -16.07
C ALA A 341 27.56 -1.30 -15.19
N VAL A 342 26.31 -1.76 -15.28
CA VAL A 342 25.21 -1.31 -14.42
C VAL A 342 25.47 -1.72 -12.97
N GLN A 343 25.90 -2.97 -12.70
CA GLN A 343 26.27 -3.37 -11.33
C GLN A 343 27.39 -2.52 -10.77
N LYS A 344 28.38 -2.17 -11.58
CA LYS A 344 29.47 -1.27 -11.18
C LYS A 344 28.97 0.14 -10.86
N ASP A 345 28.01 0.67 -11.63
CA ASP A 345 27.37 1.96 -11.36
C ASP A 345 26.55 1.93 -10.06
N ILE A 346 25.79 0.85 -9.80
CA ILE A 346 25.06 0.63 -8.55
C ILE A 346 26.06 0.63 -7.37
N ALA A 347 27.16 -0.09 -7.46
CA ALA A 347 28.20 -0.10 -6.41
C ALA A 347 28.80 1.29 -6.18
N ALA A 348 29.07 2.03 -7.27
CA ALA A 348 29.60 3.40 -7.21
C ALA A 348 28.59 4.42 -6.64
N ALA A 349 27.29 4.11 -6.66
CA ALA A 349 26.26 4.91 -5.98
C ALA A 349 26.47 4.92 -4.45
N GLY A 350 27.11 3.90 -3.88
CA GLY A 350 27.61 3.92 -2.51
C GLY A 350 26.53 3.89 -1.46
N TYR A 351 25.57 2.96 -1.60
CA TYR A 351 24.56 2.68 -0.60
C TYR A 351 25.19 2.31 0.74
N ARG A 352 24.64 2.86 1.84
CA ARG A 352 25.04 2.56 3.23
C ARG A 352 23.85 2.70 4.16
N GLU A 353 23.93 2.00 5.30
CA GLU A 353 22.98 2.17 6.37
C GLU A 353 22.98 3.60 6.91
N TYR A 354 21.77 4.07 7.27
CA TYR A 354 21.63 5.36 7.93
C TYR A 354 22.20 5.29 9.34
N PRO A 355 23.07 6.23 9.76
CA PRO A 355 23.87 6.08 10.97
C PRO A 355 23.10 6.26 12.27
N LEU A 356 21.87 6.77 12.24
CA LEU A 356 21.12 7.15 13.42
C LEU A 356 19.76 6.43 13.47
N SER A 357 19.48 5.78 14.58
CA SER A 357 18.17 5.16 14.83
C SER A 357 17.72 5.41 16.26
N ILE A 358 16.42 5.26 16.50
CA ILE A 358 15.77 5.44 17.79
C ILE A 358 15.07 4.14 18.18
N SER A 359 15.12 3.80 19.50
CA SER A 359 14.29 2.72 20.00
C SER A 359 12.83 3.09 19.85
N ARG A 360 11.99 2.08 19.70
CA ARG A 360 10.55 2.26 19.73
C ARG A 360 10.12 3.11 20.91
N ILE A 361 9.27 4.09 20.64
CA ILE A 361 8.63 4.92 21.65
C ILE A 361 7.18 4.48 21.77
N THR A 362 6.85 3.91 22.91
CA THR A 362 5.50 3.41 23.19
C THR A 362 4.55 4.53 23.58
N SER A 363 3.26 4.21 23.71
CA SER A 363 2.26 5.14 24.22
C SER A 363 2.57 5.53 25.67
N TYR A 364 2.32 6.80 26.02
CA TYR A 364 2.50 7.31 27.38
C TYR A 364 1.18 7.76 27.98
N THR A 365 1.03 7.55 29.28
CA THR A 365 -0.04 8.20 30.05
C THR A 365 0.37 9.62 30.41
N PRO A 366 -0.59 10.55 30.65
CA PRO A 366 -0.28 11.92 31.07
C PRO A 366 0.59 11.96 32.35
N GLY A 367 1.75 12.64 32.27
CA GLY A 367 2.76 12.69 33.32
C GLY A 367 3.64 11.43 33.43
N GLY A 368 3.49 10.49 32.54
CA GLY A 368 4.28 9.25 32.48
C GLY A 368 5.75 9.46 32.10
N ILE A 369 6.59 8.52 32.45
CA ILE A 369 8.03 8.53 32.20
C ILE A 369 8.42 7.24 31.50
N ALA A 370 9.24 7.34 30.44
CA ALA A 370 9.82 6.20 29.77
C ALA A 370 11.27 6.44 29.32
N GLN A 371 11.97 5.35 29.04
CA GLN A 371 13.32 5.38 28.50
C GLN A 371 13.27 5.30 26.98
N VAL A 372 14.10 6.10 26.31
CA VAL A 372 14.24 6.13 24.85
C VAL A 372 15.70 5.93 24.50
N GLY A 373 16.00 4.88 23.76
CA GLY A 373 17.32 4.58 23.23
C GLY A 373 17.59 5.31 21.92
N LEU A 374 18.71 5.99 21.84
CA LEU A 374 19.25 6.53 20.59
C LEU A 374 20.51 5.74 20.25
N PHE A 375 20.59 5.25 19.01
CA PHE A 375 21.70 4.44 18.52
C PHE A 375 22.38 5.18 17.37
N PHE A 376 23.70 5.31 17.45
CA PHE A 376 24.51 5.87 16.38
C PHE A 376 25.56 4.84 15.98
N THR A 377 25.60 4.48 14.70
CA THR A 377 26.61 3.61 14.12
C THR A 377 27.48 4.42 13.17
N ASN A 378 28.80 4.36 13.31
CA ASN A 378 29.69 5.01 12.39
C ASN A 378 29.75 4.23 11.07
N THR A 379 28.91 4.59 10.13
CA THR A 379 28.86 4.01 8.78
C THR A 379 29.86 4.69 7.82
N THR A 380 30.71 5.59 8.31
CA THR A 380 31.74 6.25 7.50
C THR A 380 33.03 5.43 7.47
N GLY A 381 33.89 5.63 6.50
CA GLY A 381 35.21 4.99 6.45
C GLY A 381 36.26 5.63 7.36
N LYS A 382 35.88 6.59 8.24
CA LYS A 382 36.80 7.36 9.10
C LYS A 382 36.24 7.46 10.52
N PRO A 383 37.09 7.62 11.57
CA PRO A 383 36.64 7.85 12.92
C PRO A 383 35.76 9.11 13.04
N VAL A 384 34.60 8.99 13.65
CA VAL A 384 33.70 10.11 13.99
C VAL A 384 34.17 10.75 15.28
N LYS A 385 34.45 12.06 15.26
CA LYS A 385 34.89 12.84 16.39
C LYS A 385 33.94 13.98 16.70
N GLY A 386 33.79 14.28 18.01
CA GLY A 386 32.96 15.40 18.47
C GLY A 386 31.47 15.20 18.21
N LEU A 387 30.98 13.95 18.30
CA LEU A 387 29.55 13.67 18.20
C LEU A 387 28.78 14.44 19.28
N ALA A 388 27.78 15.22 18.84
CA ALA A 388 26.87 15.98 19.68
C ALA A 388 25.43 15.68 19.29
N ILE A 389 24.59 15.36 20.28
CA ILE A 389 23.17 15.07 20.08
C ILE A 389 22.33 16.23 20.63
N LYS A 390 21.36 16.68 19.82
CA LYS A 390 20.31 17.62 20.23
C LYS A 390 18.96 16.97 20.00
N SER A 391 17.94 17.37 20.75
CA SER A 391 16.57 16.93 20.57
C SER A 391 15.60 18.09 20.44
N SER A 392 14.50 17.90 19.71
CA SER A 392 13.31 18.75 19.67
C SER A 392 12.11 17.94 20.07
N LEU A 393 11.19 18.54 20.82
CA LEU A 393 10.06 17.87 21.44
C LEU A 393 8.78 18.66 21.21
N PRO A 394 7.62 18.02 21.09
CA PRO A 394 6.33 18.69 21.11
C PRO A 394 6.13 19.46 22.42
N ARG A 395 5.21 20.43 22.36
CA ARG A 395 4.91 21.28 23.51
C ARG A 395 4.50 20.47 24.74
N GLY A 396 5.12 20.74 25.88
CA GLY A 396 4.80 20.12 27.18
C GLY A 396 5.59 18.87 27.49
N TRP A 397 6.23 18.25 26.49
CA TRP A 397 7.13 17.12 26.71
C TRP A 397 8.48 17.57 27.23
N LYS A 398 9.14 16.68 27.97
CA LYS A 398 10.48 16.93 28.55
C LYS A 398 11.36 15.72 28.30
N ILE A 399 12.66 15.98 28.15
CA ILE A 399 13.69 14.95 28.01
C ILE A 399 14.89 15.29 28.90
N SER A 400 15.48 14.29 29.50
CA SER A 400 16.78 14.40 30.18
C SER A 400 17.82 13.57 29.45
N SER A 401 19.07 14.06 29.36
CA SER A 401 20.13 13.34 28.68
C SER A 401 20.60 12.12 29.45
N GLY A 402 20.96 11.08 28.73
CA GLY A 402 21.38 9.81 29.27
C GLY A 402 22.85 9.46 29.08
N GLY A 403 23.78 10.33 29.41
CA GLY A 403 25.20 9.95 29.47
C GLY A 403 26.16 10.84 28.67
N SER A 404 27.46 10.55 28.81
CA SER A 404 28.54 11.25 28.12
C SER A 404 28.78 10.68 26.72
N MET A 405 28.92 11.56 25.72
CA MET A 405 29.29 11.16 24.37
C MET A 405 30.73 10.64 24.34
N PRO A 406 31.05 9.59 23.57
CA PRO A 406 32.41 9.15 23.36
C PRO A 406 33.23 10.22 22.62
N ALA A 407 34.52 10.31 22.91
CA ALA A 407 35.40 11.26 22.23
C ALA A 407 35.61 10.93 20.75
N GLU A 408 35.54 9.65 20.42
CA GLU A 408 35.73 9.10 19.06
C GLU A 408 34.94 7.78 18.94
N ILE A 409 34.42 7.52 17.71
CA ILE A 409 33.76 6.25 17.35
C ILE A 409 34.46 5.75 16.09
N ALA A 410 35.07 4.56 16.13
CA ALA A 410 35.76 3.99 14.99
C ALA A 410 34.77 3.55 13.89
N PRO A 411 35.21 3.41 12.62
CA PRO A 411 34.37 2.87 11.55
C PRO A 411 33.76 1.52 11.92
N GLY A 412 32.45 1.36 11.72
CA GLY A 412 31.68 0.16 12.08
C GLY A 412 31.30 0.06 13.56
N GLU A 413 31.87 0.88 14.45
CA GLU A 413 31.48 0.89 15.87
C GLU A 413 30.18 1.64 16.09
N SER A 414 29.43 1.20 17.11
CA SER A 414 28.17 1.81 17.54
C SER A 414 28.26 2.42 18.92
N PHE A 415 27.49 3.48 19.11
CA PHE A 415 27.28 4.15 20.40
C PHE A 415 25.79 4.20 20.68
N SER A 416 25.40 4.00 21.93
CA SER A 416 24.00 4.16 22.37
C SER A 416 23.91 5.09 23.57
N ALA A 417 22.83 5.88 23.61
CA ALA A 417 22.49 6.75 24.72
C ALA A 417 21.01 6.54 25.11
N MET A 418 20.76 6.37 26.40
CA MET A 418 19.40 6.27 26.94
C MET A 418 18.92 7.63 27.44
N TYR A 419 17.78 8.06 26.99
CA TYR A 419 17.14 9.31 27.38
C TYR A 419 15.88 9.02 28.18
N THR A 420 15.58 9.84 29.18
CA THR A 420 14.32 9.79 29.92
C THR A 420 13.36 10.82 29.33
N LEU A 421 12.28 10.34 28.75
CA LEU A 421 11.20 11.15 28.20
C LEU A 421 10.04 11.23 29.20
N THR A 422 9.50 12.42 29.40
CA THR A 422 8.33 12.68 30.27
C THR A 422 7.23 13.35 29.49
N SER A 423 6.04 12.76 29.49
CA SER A 423 4.85 13.31 28.82
C SER A 423 4.24 14.51 29.57
N PRO A 424 3.38 15.32 28.92
CA PRO A 424 2.61 16.37 29.59
C PRO A 424 1.78 15.82 30.74
N LYS A 425 1.69 16.57 31.85
CA LYS A 425 0.97 16.13 33.05
C LYS A 425 -0.55 16.08 32.91
N LYS A 426 -1.12 16.80 31.96
CA LYS A 426 -2.57 16.93 31.75
C LYS A 426 -2.89 16.98 30.27
N GLY A 427 -4.04 16.42 29.94
CA GLY A 427 -4.58 16.40 28.60
C GLY A 427 -3.91 15.36 27.69
N ARG A 428 -4.52 15.17 26.53
CA ARG A 428 -4.02 14.31 25.44
C ARG A 428 -3.08 15.13 24.57
N SER A 429 -2.09 14.50 24.01
CA SER A 429 -1.05 15.15 23.20
C SER A 429 -0.45 14.17 22.22
N SER A 430 -0.32 14.57 20.99
CA SER A 430 0.46 13.87 19.95
C SER A 430 1.48 14.83 19.34
N GLY A 431 2.46 14.30 18.65
CA GLY A 431 3.47 15.07 17.97
C GLY A 431 4.67 14.22 17.58
N GLU A 432 5.77 14.86 17.27
CA GLU A 432 6.98 14.19 16.81
C GLU A 432 8.20 14.63 17.64
N ILE A 433 9.00 13.65 18.08
CA ILE A 433 10.31 13.90 18.68
C ILE A 433 11.37 13.78 17.59
N TYR A 434 12.33 14.71 17.60
CA TYR A 434 13.49 14.71 16.71
C TYR A 434 14.77 14.58 17.52
N PHE A 435 15.72 13.80 17.01
CA PHE A 435 17.10 13.79 17.42
C PHE A 435 18.01 14.21 16.26
N PHE A 436 18.93 15.09 16.54
CA PHE A 436 19.92 15.59 15.61
C PHE A 436 21.32 15.23 16.09
N ALA A 437 22.00 14.37 15.38
CA ALA A 437 23.39 14.03 15.59
C ALA A 437 24.26 14.90 14.69
N ASN A 438 25.24 15.60 15.25
CA ASN A 438 26.21 16.40 14.52
C ASN A 438 27.62 16.00 14.93
N TRP A 439 28.52 15.87 13.98
CA TRP A 439 29.94 15.62 14.18
C TRP A 439 30.76 16.44 13.20
N LYS A 440 32.09 16.42 13.33
CA LYS A 440 33.00 17.31 12.58
C LYS A 440 32.72 17.29 11.07
N ASP A 441 32.45 16.12 10.49
CA ASP A 441 32.38 15.92 9.05
C ASP A 441 31.00 15.45 8.55
N GLY A 442 29.93 15.57 9.40
CA GLY A 442 28.60 15.14 9.00
C GLY A 442 27.51 15.41 10.03
N LYS A 443 26.32 15.09 9.62
CA LYS A 443 25.10 15.21 10.44
C LYS A 443 24.13 14.10 10.10
N ALA A 444 23.27 13.73 11.05
CA ALA A 444 22.12 12.86 10.83
C ALA A 444 20.96 13.31 11.72
N SER A 445 19.72 12.98 11.32
CA SER A 445 18.53 13.23 12.13
C SER A 445 17.60 12.05 12.04
N VAL A 446 16.91 11.76 13.12
CA VAL A 446 15.85 10.75 13.20
C VAL A 446 14.68 11.33 13.97
N SER A 447 13.47 10.95 13.59
CA SER A 447 12.26 11.33 14.29
C SER A 447 11.42 10.10 14.66
N SER A 448 10.52 10.28 15.60
CA SER A 448 9.50 9.31 15.95
C SER A 448 8.23 10.00 16.42
N ARG A 449 7.10 9.48 15.99
CA ARG A 449 5.79 9.94 16.45
C ARG A 449 5.58 9.49 17.88
N ILE A 450 5.07 10.39 18.72
CA ILE A 450 4.80 10.16 20.12
C ILE A 450 3.40 10.63 20.48
N ARG A 451 2.78 9.97 21.45
CA ARG A 451 1.45 10.35 21.96
C ARG A 451 1.40 10.19 23.48
N SER A 452 0.48 10.92 24.09
CA SER A 452 0.14 10.79 25.51
C SER A 452 -1.37 10.84 25.66
N ALA A 453 -1.96 9.78 26.18
CA ALA A 453 -3.39 9.66 26.44
C ALA A 453 -3.62 8.79 27.69
N GLU A 454 -4.82 8.88 28.27
CA GLU A 454 -5.26 7.98 29.31
C GLU A 454 -5.27 6.53 28.79
N ALA A 455 -5.05 5.56 29.69
CA ALA A 455 -5.02 4.14 29.36
C ALA A 455 -6.44 3.58 29.14
N ILE A 456 -7.17 4.11 28.16
CA ILE A 456 -8.42 3.54 27.68
C ILE A 456 -8.06 2.63 26.51
N LYS A 457 -8.47 1.37 26.58
CA LYS A 457 -8.10 0.33 25.63
C LYS A 457 -9.30 -0.25 24.91
N ILE A 458 -9.16 -0.49 23.61
CA ILE A 458 -10.06 -1.36 22.86
C ILE A 458 -9.73 -2.78 23.33
N ASN A 459 -10.60 -3.34 24.17
CA ASN A 459 -10.32 -4.54 24.97
C ASN A 459 -10.80 -5.83 24.30
N GLU A 460 -12.02 -5.79 23.76
CA GLU A 460 -12.61 -6.91 23.03
C GLU A 460 -13.35 -6.40 21.79
N VAL A 461 -13.27 -7.15 20.69
CA VAL A 461 -13.94 -6.83 19.44
C VAL A 461 -14.59 -8.08 18.89
N ALA A 462 -15.91 -8.12 18.87
CA ALA A 462 -16.69 -9.18 18.26
C ALA A 462 -17.28 -8.69 16.93
N MET A 463 -16.93 -9.34 15.83
CA MET A 463 -17.33 -8.95 14.48
C MET A 463 -18.53 -9.76 13.99
N SER A 464 -18.64 -11.02 14.40
CA SER A 464 -19.78 -11.87 14.08
C SER A 464 -19.86 -13.08 15.03
N GLY A 465 -21.04 -13.64 15.19
CA GLY A 465 -21.28 -14.85 15.96
C GLY A 465 -22.76 -15.23 15.92
N LYS A 466 -23.06 -16.50 16.23
CA LYS A 466 -24.44 -16.93 16.33
C LYS A 466 -25.08 -16.30 17.58
N ASP A 467 -26.19 -15.63 17.39
CA ASP A 467 -26.94 -14.96 18.47
C ASP A 467 -26.10 -13.88 19.21
N LEU A 468 -25.10 -13.31 18.54
CA LEU A 468 -24.21 -12.28 19.06
C LEU A 468 -24.39 -10.98 18.29
N THR A 469 -24.75 -9.90 18.97
CA THR A 469 -24.64 -8.54 18.38
C THR A 469 -23.17 -8.17 18.29
N PRO A 470 -22.63 -7.78 17.12
CA PRO A 470 -21.27 -7.31 17.02
C PRO A 470 -21.03 -6.12 17.94
N PHE A 471 -19.86 -6.09 18.59
CA PHE A 471 -19.55 -5.04 19.57
C PHE A 471 -18.05 -4.70 19.59
N ILE A 472 -17.75 -3.52 20.14
CA ILE A 472 -16.43 -3.07 20.52
C ILE A 472 -16.51 -2.73 22.01
N GLU A 473 -15.61 -3.27 22.81
CA GLU A 473 -15.54 -2.99 24.22
C GLU A 473 -14.33 -2.10 24.54
N LEU A 474 -14.58 -1.04 25.30
CA LEU A 474 -13.53 -0.19 25.86
C LEU A 474 -13.30 -0.54 27.34
N TYR A 475 -12.05 -0.57 27.75
CA TYR A 475 -11.65 -0.83 29.13
C TYR A 475 -10.78 0.31 29.67
N ASN A 476 -11.03 0.76 30.90
CA ASN A 476 -10.20 1.74 31.58
C ASN A 476 -9.12 1.06 32.41
N ALA A 477 -7.94 0.94 31.84
CA ALA A 477 -6.75 0.42 32.53
C ALA A 477 -6.01 1.48 33.39
N SER A 478 -6.53 2.70 33.48
CA SER A 478 -5.93 3.75 34.34
C SER A 478 -6.38 3.66 35.79
N ALA A 479 -5.68 4.36 36.69
CA ALA A 479 -6.02 4.40 38.10
C ALA A 479 -7.13 5.40 38.47
N GLY A 480 -7.63 6.17 37.50
CA GLY A 480 -8.66 7.22 37.68
C GLY A 480 -9.82 7.07 36.74
N GLU A 481 -10.93 7.72 37.09
CA GLU A 481 -12.05 7.91 36.15
C GLU A 481 -11.62 8.77 34.97
N VAL A 482 -12.01 8.36 33.76
CA VAL A 482 -11.69 9.05 32.49
C VAL A 482 -12.94 9.57 31.81
N ASP A 483 -12.91 10.82 31.37
CA ASP A 483 -13.96 11.44 30.55
C ASP A 483 -13.76 11.04 29.07
N LEU A 484 -14.71 10.28 28.53
CA LEU A 484 -14.76 9.85 27.15
C LEU A 484 -15.59 10.76 26.24
N SER A 485 -16.14 11.85 26.79
CA SER A 485 -17.02 12.76 26.04
C SER A 485 -16.41 13.22 24.73
N ARG A 486 -17.18 13.09 23.64
CA ARG A 486 -16.81 13.52 22.28
C ARG A 486 -15.61 12.84 21.64
N LEU A 487 -15.11 11.76 22.24
CA LEU A 487 -14.19 10.89 21.52
C LEU A 487 -14.91 10.27 20.32
N GLU A 488 -14.15 10.03 19.28
CA GLU A 488 -14.64 9.46 18.04
C GLU A 488 -14.14 8.03 17.89
N LEU A 489 -15.08 7.12 17.61
CA LEU A 489 -14.76 5.78 17.16
C LEU A 489 -14.67 5.81 15.64
N VAL A 490 -13.47 5.60 15.12
CA VAL A 490 -13.19 5.53 13.68
C VAL A 490 -12.95 4.08 13.31
N VAL A 491 -13.67 3.60 12.31
CA VAL A 491 -13.59 2.22 11.84
C VAL A 491 -13.24 2.22 10.36
N ARG A 492 -12.36 1.32 9.95
CA ARG A 492 -12.05 1.07 8.54
C ARG A 492 -12.22 -0.42 8.24
N ARG A 493 -12.85 -0.73 7.14
CA ARG A 493 -12.74 -2.04 6.49
C ARG A 493 -11.67 -1.96 5.41
N SER A 494 -10.93 -3.03 5.19
CA SER A 494 -10.01 -3.09 4.07
C SER A 494 -10.74 -2.76 2.75
N GLY A 495 -10.17 -1.87 1.95
CA GLY A 495 -10.77 -1.36 0.72
C GLY A 495 -11.75 -0.19 0.89
N GLN A 496 -11.92 0.32 2.10
CA GLN A 496 -12.82 1.42 2.43
C GLN A 496 -12.09 2.61 3.03
N ALA A 497 -12.70 3.78 2.97
CA ALA A 497 -12.25 4.95 3.71
C ALA A 497 -12.46 4.77 5.22
N ASP A 498 -11.80 5.60 6.01
CA ASP A 498 -12.09 5.74 7.43
C ASP A 498 -13.51 6.26 7.64
N VAL A 499 -14.23 5.60 8.53
CA VAL A 499 -15.60 5.98 8.87
C VAL A 499 -15.69 6.35 10.34
N ARG A 500 -16.12 7.59 10.61
CA ARG A 500 -16.53 8.00 11.95
C ARG A 500 -17.85 7.32 12.28
N SER A 501 -17.80 6.21 12.99
CA SER A 501 -18.96 5.34 13.23
C SER A 501 -19.73 5.68 14.49
N LEU A 502 -19.11 6.41 15.44
CA LEU A 502 -19.72 6.85 16.68
C LEU A 502 -18.99 8.09 17.23
N ILE A 503 -19.74 9.06 17.72
CA ILE A 503 -19.24 10.12 18.60
C ILE A 503 -19.79 9.84 20.00
N ILE A 504 -18.89 9.61 20.96
CA ILE A 504 -19.29 9.33 22.34
C ILE A 504 -20.03 10.52 22.96
N PRO A 505 -21.23 10.34 23.53
CA PRO A 505 -22.03 11.42 24.10
C PRO A 505 -21.30 12.21 25.17
N LYS A 506 -21.65 13.48 25.29
CA LYS A 506 -21.14 14.33 26.37
C LYS A 506 -21.59 13.82 27.75
N GLY A 507 -20.67 13.74 28.71
CA GLY A 507 -20.92 13.26 30.06
C GLY A 507 -20.68 11.76 30.23
N THR A 508 -20.22 11.06 29.21
CA THR A 508 -19.80 9.67 29.32
C THR A 508 -18.46 9.61 30.04
N THR A 509 -18.42 8.98 31.23
CA THR A 509 -17.18 8.71 31.97
C THR A 509 -17.02 7.22 32.16
N LEU A 510 -15.80 6.76 32.37
CA LEU A 510 -15.46 5.35 32.61
C LEU A 510 -14.59 5.22 33.85
N ALA A 511 -15.10 4.53 34.86
CA ALA A 511 -14.40 4.30 36.12
C ALA A 511 -13.19 3.35 35.92
N PRO A 512 -12.17 3.40 36.82
CA PRO A 512 -11.03 2.47 36.77
C PRO A 512 -11.47 1.01 36.76
N GLY A 513 -10.90 0.18 35.92
CA GLY A 513 -11.21 -1.24 35.79
C GLY A 513 -12.61 -1.56 35.28
N SER A 514 -13.32 -0.57 34.73
CA SER A 514 -14.68 -0.75 34.18
C SER A 514 -14.66 -0.88 32.66
N PHE A 515 -15.72 -1.44 32.12
CA PHE A 515 -15.95 -1.69 30.72
C PHE A 515 -17.05 -0.75 30.17
N LEU A 516 -16.93 -0.34 28.94
CA LEU A 516 -17.98 0.35 28.18
C LEU A 516 -18.25 -0.41 26.89
N LEU A 517 -19.45 -0.91 26.74
CA LEU A 517 -19.86 -1.65 25.56
C LEU A 517 -20.39 -0.70 24.47
N LEU A 518 -19.85 -0.86 23.26
CA LEU A 518 -20.31 -0.19 22.05
C LEU A 518 -20.88 -1.28 21.15
N GLU A 519 -22.18 -1.30 20.95
CA GLU A 519 -22.84 -2.32 20.12
C GLU A 519 -23.09 -1.82 18.69
N GLN A 520 -23.08 -2.73 17.73
CA GLN A 520 -23.46 -2.39 16.36
C GLN A 520 -24.96 -2.06 16.32
N ALA A 521 -25.32 -0.92 15.73
CA ALA A 521 -26.71 -0.52 15.57
C ALA A 521 -27.46 -1.50 14.64
N ASP A 522 -28.74 -1.75 14.92
CA ASP A 522 -29.58 -2.66 14.11
C ASP A 522 -29.75 -2.18 12.66
N ASP A 523 -29.64 -0.87 12.42
CA ASP A 523 -29.73 -0.26 11.08
C ASP A 523 -28.38 -0.21 10.34
N ALA A 524 -27.31 -0.71 10.97
CA ALA A 524 -25.97 -0.82 10.35
C ALA A 524 -25.87 -2.09 9.48
N VAL A 525 -26.81 -2.32 8.60
CA VAL A 525 -26.74 -3.47 7.69
C VAL A 525 -25.79 -3.12 6.56
N LEU A 526 -24.50 -3.43 6.74
CA LEU A 526 -23.54 -3.52 5.65
C LEU A 526 -23.51 -4.95 5.13
N THR A 527 -24.08 -5.14 4.01
CA THR A 527 -23.61 -6.14 3.06
C THR A 527 -22.32 -5.63 2.45
N ASP A 528 -21.50 -6.48 1.86
CA ASP A 528 -20.20 -6.08 1.26
C ASP A 528 -20.30 -4.72 0.60
N PRO A 529 -19.47 -3.74 1.01
CA PRO A 529 -19.65 -2.38 0.61
C PRO A 529 -19.53 -2.27 -0.90
N THR A 530 -20.54 -1.70 -1.49
CA THR A 530 -20.53 -1.38 -2.90
C THR A 530 -19.62 -0.20 -3.09
N THR A 531 -18.44 -0.45 -3.65
CA THR A 531 -17.51 0.62 -4.04
C THR A 531 -17.96 1.22 -5.36
N ILE A 532 -17.72 2.50 -5.51
CA ILE A 532 -17.93 3.22 -6.77
C ILE A 532 -16.95 2.64 -7.81
N PHE A 533 -17.44 2.46 -9.04
CA PHE A 533 -16.65 1.91 -10.14
C PHE A 533 -15.38 2.72 -10.39
N ILE A 534 -14.26 2.01 -10.52
CA ILE A 534 -12.98 2.58 -10.91
C ILE A 534 -12.64 2.07 -12.31
N PRO A 535 -12.41 2.96 -13.30
CA PRO A 535 -11.99 2.53 -14.62
C PRO A 535 -10.67 1.76 -14.58
N VAL A 536 -10.49 0.86 -15.51
CA VAL A 536 -9.34 -0.06 -15.61
C VAL A 536 -8.00 0.64 -15.87
N SER A 537 -7.97 1.89 -16.24
CA SER A 537 -6.71 2.65 -16.39
C SER A 537 -6.19 3.11 -15.03
N THR A 538 -4.90 3.37 -14.92
CA THR A 538 -4.29 4.10 -13.79
C THR A 538 -4.75 5.56 -13.71
N GLY A 539 -5.83 5.87 -14.40
CA GLY A 539 -6.47 7.17 -14.40
C GLY A 539 -7.12 7.52 -13.05
N PRO A 540 -7.57 8.75 -12.92
CA PRO A 540 -8.15 9.24 -11.69
C PRO A 540 -9.39 8.42 -11.31
N VAL A 541 -9.53 8.23 -10.02
CA VAL A 541 -10.75 7.81 -9.34
C VAL A 541 -11.93 8.60 -9.90
N ILE A 542 -13.01 7.94 -10.28
CA ILE A 542 -14.23 8.64 -10.70
C ILE A 542 -14.82 9.33 -9.48
N SER A 543 -14.76 10.65 -9.48
CA SER A 543 -15.47 11.47 -8.51
C SER A 543 -16.78 11.98 -9.10
N PHE A 544 -17.75 12.19 -8.23
CA PHE A 544 -19.09 12.65 -8.58
C PHE A 544 -19.31 14.05 -8.04
N ALA A 545 -19.72 14.94 -8.93
CA ALA A 545 -20.03 16.29 -8.53
C ALA A 545 -21.31 16.32 -7.68
N LYS A 546 -21.43 17.36 -6.85
CA LYS A 546 -22.69 17.74 -6.23
C LYS A 546 -23.80 17.84 -7.29
N GLY A 547 -24.99 17.33 -6.98
CA GLY A 547 -26.14 17.30 -7.87
C GLY A 547 -26.25 16.02 -8.72
N THR A 548 -25.44 15.03 -8.44
CA THR A 548 -25.54 13.70 -9.06
C THR A 548 -26.70 12.92 -8.45
N ASP A 549 -27.41 12.14 -9.26
CA ASP A 549 -28.57 11.33 -8.89
C ASP A 549 -28.46 9.86 -9.35
N ASN A 550 -27.29 9.48 -9.87
CA ASN A 550 -26.95 8.11 -10.25
C ASN A 550 -25.46 7.85 -10.00
N LEU A 551 -25.13 6.74 -9.38
CA LEU A 551 -23.75 6.28 -9.14
C LEU A 551 -23.51 4.94 -9.82
N PRO A 552 -22.54 4.83 -10.75
CA PRO A 552 -22.01 3.54 -11.19
C PRO A 552 -21.26 2.88 -10.03
N VAL A 553 -21.56 1.61 -9.80
CA VAL A 553 -21.05 0.87 -8.62
C VAL A 553 -20.56 -0.51 -9.03
N THR A 554 -19.64 -1.04 -8.25
CA THR A 554 -19.07 -2.39 -8.51
C THR A 554 -20.05 -3.52 -8.21
N ASP A 555 -21.02 -3.28 -7.29
CA ASP A 555 -22.06 -4.23 -6.96
C ASP A 555 -23.37 -3.48 -6.62
N VAL A 556 -24.48 -3.96 -7.14
CA VAL A 556 -25.84 -3.47 -6.87
C VAL A 556 -26.63 -4.40 -5.94
N ALA A 557 -26.04 -5.52 -5.52
CA ALA A 557 -26.73 -6.48 -4.65
C ALA A 557 -27.13 -5.79 -3.34
N ASN A 558 -28.26 -6.23 -2.76
CA ASN A 558 -28.80 -5.74 -1.50
C ASN A 558 -29.37 -4.31 -1.51
N PHE A 559 -29.40 -3.63 -2.66
CA PHE A 559 -30.15 -2.40 -2.81
C PHE A 559 -31.54 -2.67 -3.42
N ALA A 560 -32.54 -1.97 -2.93
CA ALA A 560 -33.92 -2.07 -3.41
C ALA A 560 -34.54 -0.69 -3.63
N VAL A 561 -35.43 -0.60 -4.63
CA VAL A 561 -36.18 0.64 -4.88
C VAL A 561 -37.03 1.02 -3.66
N GLY A 562 -36.97 2.29 -3.26
CA GLY A 562 -37.65 2.80 -2.07
C GLY A 562 -36.81 2.72 -0.79
N GLN A 563 -35.72 1.99 -0.80
CA GLN A 563 -34.82 1.88 0.34
C GLN A 563 -34.01 3.16 0.55
N LYS A 564 -33.73 3.47 1.82
CA LYS A 564 -32.74 4.51 2.16
C LYS A 564 -31.33 4.01 1.92
N MET A 565 -30.49 4.90 1.42
CA MET A 565 -29.09 4.64 1.18
C MET A 565 -28.25 5.76 1.80
N GLY A 566 -27.26 5.41 2.61
CA GLY A 566 -26.22 6.30 3.10
C GLY A 566 -25.09 6.39 2.08
N ILE A 567 -24.62 7.59 1.82
CA ILE A 567 -23.47 7.87 0.94
C ILE A 567 -22.41 8.55 1.78
N ASP A 568 -21.14 8.15 1.63
CA ASP A 568 -20.00 8.68 2.39
C ASP A 568 -20.27 8.72 3.88
N LEU A 569 -20.13 7.62 4.56
CA LEU A 569 -20.40 7.50 6.00
C LEU A 569 -19.48 8.34 6.90
N GLY A 570 -18.59 9.14 6.30
CA GLY A 570 -17.67 10.08 6.95
C GLY A 570 -18.18 11.51 7.06
N GLY A 571 -17.34 12.45 6.62
CA GLY A 571 -17.59 13.90 6.80
C GLY A 571 -18.76 14.45 5.98
N ASP A 572 -18.96 13.97 4.76
CA ASP A 572 -19.98 14.42 3.82
C ASP A 572 -21.18 13.44 3.72
N TYR A 573 -21.44 12.77 4.87
CA TYR A 573 -22.53 11.80 4.98
C TYR A 573 -23.89 12.40 4.60
N GLU A 574 -24.57 11.71 3.68
CA GLU A 574 -25.92 12.06 3.29
C GLU A 574 -26.79 10.80 3.04
N VAL A 575 -28.09 10.98 3.23
CA VAL A 575 -29.08 9.92 3.06
C VAL A 575 -29.99 10.25 1.89
N VAL A 576 -30.08 9.33 0.96
CA VAL A 576 -30.94 9.42 -0.23
C VAL A 576 -31.91 8.23 -0.29
N THR A 577 -32.88 8.28 -1.20
CA THR A 577 -33.79 7.15 -1.44
C THR A 577 -33.51 6.54 -2.80
N VAL A 578 -33.27 5.26 -2.86
CA VAL A 578 -33.05 4.54 -4.10
C VAL A 578 -34.31 4.58 -4.98
N THR A 579 -34.19 5.06 -6.21
CA THR A 579 -35.27 5.16 -7.18
C THR A 579 -35.17 4.09 -8.28
N ARG A 580 -33.96 3.61 -8.57
CA ARG A 580 -33.71 2.56 -9.55
C ARG A 580 -32.45 1.79 -9.15
N VAL A 581 -32.51 0.49 -9.27
CA VAL A 581 -31.35 -0.41 -9.18
C VAL A 581 -31.08 -0.91 -10.60
N GLY A 582 -29.93 -0.59 -11.13
CA GLY A 582 -29.49 -0.93 -12.49
C GLY A 582 -28.52 -2.11 -12.51
N LYS A 583 -27.51 -2.04 -13.37
CA LYS A 583 -26.47 -3.05 -13.52
C LYS A 583 -25.18 -2.60 -12.83
N SER A 584 -24.49 -3.55 -12.22
CA SER A 584 -23.15 -3.37 -11.68
C SER A 584 -22.15 -3.06 -12.80
N ALA A 585 -21.04 -2.42 -12.45
CA ALA A 585 -19.89 -2.27 -13.33
C ALA A 585 -19.33 -3.64 -13.74
N THR A 586 -18.72 -3.70 -14.91
CA THR A 586 -17.98 -4.89 -15.39
C THR A 586 -16.53 -4.51 -15.63
N GLN A 587 -15.62 -5.30 -15.09
CA GLN A 587 -14.19 -5.25 -15.39
C GLN A 587 -13.76 -6.63 -15.83
N THR A 588 -13.39 -6.78 -17.09
CA THR A 588 -13.09 -8.06 -17.74
C THR A 588 -11.94 -7.89 -18.73
N ASN A 589 -11.67 -8.92 -19.51
CA ASN A 589 -10.63 -8.92 -20.53
C ASN A 589 -11.18 -9.47 -21.84
N LEU A 590 -10.53 -9.12 -22.95
CA LEU A 590 -10.73 -9.83 -24.21
C LEU A 590 -10.20 -11.27 -24.05
N ALA A 591 -11.09 -12.23 -24.17
CA ALA A 591 -10.75 -13.65 -24.11
C ALA A 591 -10.12 -14.16 -25.42
N GLN A 592 -10.29 -13.43 -26.51
CA GLN A 592 -9.67 -13.65 -27.82
C GLN A 592 -9.24 -12.32 -28.40
N ALA A 593 -8.17 -12.33 -29.20
CA ALA A 593 -7.75 -11.14 -29.93
C ALA A 593 -8.86 -10.67 -30.86
N ALA A 594 -9.05 -9.37 -30.99
CA ALA A 594 -10.03 -8.74 -31.84
C ALA A 594 -9.32 -7.87 -32.89
N ALA A 595 -9.63 -8.08 -34.16
CA ALA A 595 -9.01 -7.35 -35.24
C ALA A 595 -9.80 -6.06 -35.61
N LYS A 596 -9.11 -5.10 -36.15
CA LYS A 596 -9.74 -3.93 -36.76
C LYS A 596 -10.80 -4.36 -37.73
N GLY A 597 -12.00 -3.84 -37.58
CA GLY A 597 -13.17 -4.17 -38.41
C GLY A 597 -14.08 -5.22 -37.79
N ASP A 598 -13.67 -5.87 -36.69
CA ASP A 598 -14.53 -6.81 -36.00
C ASP A 598 -15.72 -6.07 -35.36
N THR A 599 -16.86 -6.75 -35.30
CA THR A 599 -18.08 -6.31 -34.64
C THR A 599 -18.51 -7.27 -33.51
N ARG A 600 -17.71 -8.31 -33.26
CA ARG A 600 -17.90 -9.26 -32.17
C ARG A 600 -16.71 -9.30 -31.27
N LEU A 601 -16.96 -9.26 -29.96
CA LEU A 601 -15.94 -9.40 -28.92
C LEU A 601 -16.24 -10.61 -28.07
N PHE A 602 -15.19 -11.37 -27.75
CA PHE A 602 -15.23 -12.48 -26.81
C PHE A 602 -14.59 -12.03 -25.50
N LEU A 603 -15.35 -12.09 -24.42
CA LEU A 603 -15.01 -11.57 -23.11
C LEU A 603 -14.89 -12.70 -22.09
N GLU A 604 -14.03 -12.52 -21.10
CA GLU A 604 -13.93 -13.45 -19.98
C GLU A 604 -15.17 -13.40 -19.07
N GLU A 605 -15.79 -12.24 -18.99
CA GLU A 605 -17.03 -12.00 -18.21
C GLU A 605 -17.91 -11.02 -18.98
N SER A 606 -19.21 -11.24 -18.94
CA SER A 606 -20.18 -10.37 -19.62
C SER A 606 -21.55 -10.30 -18.90
N ALA A 607 -21.62 -10.76 -17.65
CA ALA A 607 -22.88 -10.92 -16.92
C ALA A 607 -23.67 -9.62 -16.72
N ASN A 608 -23.00 -8.50 -16.53
CA ASN A 608 -23.63 -7.20 -16.25
C ASN A 608 -23.79 -6.33 -17.51
N LEU A 609 -23.41 -6.83 -18.68
CA LEU A 609 -23.54 -6.10 -19.95
C LEU A 609 -24.96 -6.20 -20.50
N GLU A 610 -25.42 -5.15 -21.18
CA GLU A 610 -26.70 -5.06 -21.89
C GLU A 610 -26.57 -4.24 -23.16
N ALA A 611 -27.56 -4.27 -24.03
CA ALA A 611 -27.58 -3.41 -25.20
C ALA A 611 -27.49 -1.93 -24.78
N GLY A 612 -26.61 -1.18 -25.41
CA GLY A 612 -26.32 0.20 -25.07
C GLY A 612 -25.18 0.37 -24.04
N SER A 613 -24.65 -0.69 -23.42
CA SER A 613 -23.46 -0.62 -22.56
C SER A 613 -22.29 -0.04 -23.32
N GLU A 614 -21.61 0.93 -22.76
CA GLU A 614 -20.37 1.49 -23.32
C GLU A 614 -19.17 0.75 -22.71
N LEU A 615 -18.40 0.10 -23.59
CA LEU A 615 -17.19 -0.63 -23.24
C LEU A 615 -15.97 0.26 -23.56
N THR A 616 -15.11 0.42 -22.57
CA THR A 616 -13.73 0.88 -22.78
C THR A 616 -12.89 -0.36 -23.03
N VAL A 617 -12.30 -0.47 -24.22
CA VAL A 617 -11.45 -1.58 -24.65
C VAL A 617 -10.01 -1.11 -24.74
N ASP A 618 -9.08 -1.90 -24.17
CA ASP A 618 -7.63 -1.65 -24.13
C ASP A 618 -7.23 -0.51 -23.19
N THR A 619 -5.94 -0.15 -23.17
CA THR A 619 -5.32 0.85 -22.28
C THR A 619 -4.39 1.78 -23.05
N GLY A 620 -4.00 2.90 -22.41
CA GLY A 620 -3.04 3.86 -22.98
C GLY A 620 -3.51 4.47 -24.29
N ASP A 621 -2.62 4.52 -25.27
CA ASP A 621 -2.91 5.13 -26.58
C ASP A 621 -3.81 4.26 -27.49
N ARG A 622 -4.12 3.03 -27.05
CA ARG A 622 -4.95 2.08 -27.79
C ARG A 622 -6.40 2.04 -27.29
N ILE A 623 -6.76 2.88 -26.33
CA ILE A 623 -8.13 2.93 -25.80
C ILE A 623 -9.13 3.18 -26.94
N GLU A 624 -10.13 2.30 -27.01
CA GLU A 624 -11.28 2.46 -27.89
C GLU A 624 -12.58 2.33 -27.09
N ILE A 625 -13.53 3.24 -27.28
CA ILE A 625 -14.85 3.19 -26.64
C ILE A 625 -15.86 2.70 -27.67
N VAL A 626 -16.49 1.56 -27.38
CA VAL A 626 -17.48 0.93 -28.26
C VAL A 626 -18.79 0.69 -27.53
N LYS A 627 -19.89 0.61 -28.25
CA LYS A 627 -21.22 0.41 -27.71
C LYS A 627 -21.73 -0.98 -28.01
N VAL A 628 -22.21 -1.68 -27.00
CA VAL A 628 -22.81 -3.00 -27.14
C VAL A 628 -24.14 -2.87 -27.88
N LYS A 629 -24.27 -3.55 -29.00
CA LYS A 629 -25.52 -3.68 -29.76
C LYS A 629 -26.41 -4.78 -29.14
N THR A 630 -25.80 -5.92 -28.81
CA THR A 630 -26.48 -7.03 -28.14
C THR A 630 -25.49 -7.93 -27.41
N VAL A 631 -25.93 -8.48 -26.30
CA VAL A 631 -25.20 -9.54 -25.57
C VAL A 631 -25.70 -10.89 -26.14
N ILE A 632 -24.85 -11.57 -26.90
CA ILE A 632 -25.15 -12.85 -27.53
C ILE A 632 -25.09 -13.96 -26.47
N LYS A 633 -24.05 -13.94 -25.64
CA LYS A 633 -23.87 -14.88 -24.54
C LYS A 633 -23.39 -14.13 -23.28
N SER A 634 -24.16 -14.29 -22.22
CA SER A 634 -23.81 -13.76 -20.90
C SER A 634 -23.07 -14.83 -20.10
N VAL A 635 -21.93 -14.47 -19.52
CA VAL A 635 -21.10 -15.35 -18.68
C VAL A 635 -20.68 -14.60 -17.43
N GLU A 636 -20.86 -15.22 -16.29
CA GLU A 636 -20.37 -14.72 -15.01
C GLU A 636 -18.86 -14.94 -14.86
N ARG A 637 -18.22 -14.16 -13.99
CA ARG A 637 -16.79 -14.24 -13.74
C ARG A 637 -16.37 -15.65 -13.32
N TYR A 638 -15.41 -16.23 -14.03
CA TYR A 638 -14.77 -17.46 -13.63
C TYR A 638 -13.72 -17.16 -12.53
N VAL A 639 -13.96 -17.61 -11.31
CA VAL A 639 -12.96 -17.58 -10.25
C VAL A 639 -12.17 -18.89 -10.31
N ARG A 640 -10.90 -18.83 -10.78
CA ARG A 640 -10.01 -19.99 -10.79
C ARG A 640 -9.81 -20.47 -9.36
N ARG A 641 -10.11 -21.74 -9.10
CA ARG A 641 -9.76 -22.40 -7.85
C ARG A 641 -8.36 -22.98 -7.98
N PHE A 642 -7.44 -22.53 -7.14
CA PHE A 642 -6.14 -23.17 -7.04
C PHE A 642 -6.29 -24.68 -6.77
N GLY A 643 -5.66 -25.52 -7.62
CA GLY A 643 -5.59 -26.96 -7.44
C GLY A 643 -6.81 -27.79 -7.90
N GLY A 644 -7.75 -27.21 -8.65
CA GLY A 644 -8.85 -27.94 -9.29
C GLY A 644 -8.56 -28.26 -10.76
N PRO A 645 -9.23 -29.29 -11.34
CA PRO A 645 -9.12 -29.56 -12.76
C PRO A 645 -9.63 -28.35 -13.56
N GLU A 646 -8.96 -28.04 -14.65
CA GLU A 646 -9.43 -27.02 -15.57
C GLU A 646 -10.80 -27.42 -16.15
N VAL A 647 -11.81 -26.60 -15.89
CA VAL A 647 -13.12 -26.75 -16.53
C VAL A 647 -13.07 -25.94 -17.84
N PRO A 648 -13.55 -26.48 -18.98
CA PRO A 648 -13.61 -25.71 -20.21
C PRO A 648 -14.31 -24.37 -19.98
N ARG A 649 -13.64 -23.28 -20.31
CA ARG A 649 -14.09 -21.92 -20.02
C ARG A 649 -15.15 -21.51 -21.02
N GLU A 650 -16.33 -21.19 -20.56
CA GLU A 650 -17.31 -20.50 -21.40
C GLU A 650 -16.92 -19.03 -21.52
N LEU A 651 -17.02 -18.50 -22.74
CA LEU A 651 -16.72 -17.09 -23.02
C LEU A 651 -18.00 -16.30 -23.17
N GLY A 652 -17.99 -15.07 -22.62
CA GLY A 652 -19.02 -14.08 -22.95
C GLY A 652 -18.87 -13.65 -24.41
N GLU A 653 -19.97 -13.37 -25.08
CA GLU A 653 -19.96 -12.90 -26.48
C GLU A 653 -20.87 -11.69 -26.62
N VAL A 654 -20.34 -10.59 -27.15
CA VAL A 654 -21.10 -9.36 -27.42
C VAL A 654 -20.90 -8.92 -28.88
N GLU A 655 -21.98 -8.39 -29.47
CA GLU A 655 -21.93 -7.65 -30.75
C GLU A 655 -21.91 -6.15 -30.42
N ILE A 656 -21.02 -5.39 -31.06
CA ILE A 656 -20.90 -3.93 -30.94
C ILE A 656 -21.54 -3.20 -32.09
N GLU A 657 -21.99 -1.95 -31.87
CA GLU A 657 -22.73 -1.15 -32.88
C GLU A 657 -21.87 -0.74 -34.05
N ALA A 658 -20.60 -0.41 -33.80
CA ALA A 658 -19.65 -0.01 -34.83
C ALA A 658 -18.44 -0.96 -34.83
N PRO A 659 -17.83 -1.25 -35.98
CA PRO A 659 -16.64 -2.09 -36.03
C PRO A 659 -15.45 -1.41 -35.34
N LEU A 660 -14.55 -2.22 -34.74
CA LEU A 660 -13.31 -1.74 -34.13
C LEU A 660 -12.47 -0.93 -35.11
N SER A 661 -11.84 0.12 -34.62
CA SER A 661 -10.95 0.98 -35.38
C SER A 661 -9.49 0.53 -35.35
N ALA A 662 -9.13 -0.32 -34.36
CA ALA A 662 -7.79 -0.85 -34.15
C ALA A 662 -7.80 -2.36 -33.85
N ASP A 663 -6.62 -2.97 -33.88
CA ASP A 663 -6.42 -4.35 -33.41
C ASP A 663 -6.20 -4.33 -31.89
N HIS A 664 -6.81 -5.29 -31.17
CA HIS A 664 -6.66 -5.48 -29.74
C HIS A 664 -6.21 -6.91 -29.43
N ALA A 665 -5.17 -7.04 -28.61
CA ALA A 665 -4.62 -8.33 -28.24
C ALA A 665 -5.55 -9.10 -27.29
N VAL A 666 -5.38 -10.42 -27.22
CA VAL A 666 -5.99 -11.23 -26.18
C VAL A 666 -5.51 -10.77 -24.80
N GLY A 667 -6.43 -10.72 -23.82
CA GLY A 667 -6.11 -10.35 -22.45
C GLY A 667 -6.07 -8.84 -22.18
N VAL A 668 -6.28 -7.97 -23.18
CA VAL A 668 -6.43 -6.53 -22.92
C VAL A 668 -7.70 -6.25 -22.14
N ASP A 669 -7.65 -5.17 -21.37
CA ASP A 669 -8.74 -4.78 -20.47
C ASP A 669 -10.00 -4.36 -21.22
N VAL A 670 -11.13 -4.75 -20.67
CA VAL A 670 -12.45 -4.28 -21.07
C VAL A 670 -13.24 -3.88 -19.83
N SER A 671 -13.75 -2.66 -19.80
CA SER A 671 -14.53 -2.15 -18.68
C SER A 671 -15.83 -1.49 -19.12
N CYS A 672 -16.84 -1.58 -18.24
CA CYS A 672 -18.12 -0.90 -18.40
C CYS A 672 -18.60 -0.40 -17.02
N PRO A 673 -18.96 0.90 -16.87
CA PRO A 673 -19.45 1.42 -15.59
C PRO A 673 -20.81 0.85 -15.17
N GLY A 674 -21.55 0.22 -16.05
CA GLY A 674 -22.93 -0.22 -15.80
C GLY A 674 -23.91 0.95 -15.68
N SER A 675 -25.16 0.65 -15.33
CA SER A 675 -26.20 1.66 -15.10
C SER A 675 -26.38 2.03 -13.61
N GLY A 676 -25.65 1.39 -12.71
CA GLY A 676 -25.51 1.74 -11.31
C GLY A 676 -26.81 1.87 -10.50
N ILE A 677 -26.78 2.70 -9.48
CA ILE A 677 -27.91 2.98 -8.58
C ILE A 677 -28.37 4.42 -8.78
N SER A 678 -29.65 4.64 -9.12
CA SER A 678 -30.25 5.97 -9.15
C SER A 678 -31.02 6.24 -7.86
N PHE A 679 -31.07 7.49 -7.43
CA PHE A 679 -31.63 7.90 -6.15
C PHE A 679 -32.18 9.34 -6.17
N SER A 680 -32.89 9.71 -5.12
CA SER A 680 -33.41 11.06 -4.90
C SER A 680 -33.41 11.37 -3.39
N PRO A 681 -33.10 12.61 -2.98
CA PRO A 681 -32.68 13.74 -3.81
C PRO A 681 -31.28 13.51 -4.41
N ALA A 682 -30.91 14.34 -5.37
CA ALA A 682 -29.54 14.39 -5.87
C ALA A 682 -28.55 14.82 -4.76
N THR A 683 -27.29 14.43 -4.87
CA THR A 683 -26.25 14.64 -3.86
C THR A 683 -26.07 16.11 -3.50
N ARG A 684 -25.91 16.40 -2.23
CA ARG A 684 -25.61 17.72 -1.68
C ARG A 684 -24.11 18.03 -1.66
N PHE A 685 -23.29 16.99 -1.65
CA PHE A 685 -21.85 17.06 -1.64
C PHE A 685 -21.29 16.44 -2.93
N ALA A 686 -20.01 16.67 -3.18
CA ALA A 686 -19.24 15.89 -4.13
C ALA A 686 -18.74 14.61 -3.42
N HIS A 687 -18.69 13.52 -4.13
CA HIS A 687 -18.22 12.24 -3.61
C HIS A 687 -17.15 11.65 -4.53
N GLU A 688 -16.26 10.87 -3.96
CA GLU A 688 -15.16 10.25 -4.68
C GLU A 688 -15.38 8.74 -4.82
N SER A 689 -14.69 8.14 -5.74
CA SER A 689 -14.61 6.67 -5.81
C SER A 689 -14.12 6.10 -4.49
N GLY A 690 -14.73 5.00 -4.06
CA GLY A 690 -14.42 4.36 -2.79
C GLY A 690 -15.17 4.94 -1.59
N ASP A 691 -16.00 5.97 -1.77
CA ASP A 691 -16.95 6.37 -0.73
C ASP A 691 -17.92 5.22 -0.45
N ALA A 692 -18.13 4.93 0.85
CA ALA A 692 -18.97 3.83 1.24
C ALA A 692 -20.45 4.10 0.92
N LEU A 693 -21.11 3.13 0.35
CA LEU A 693 -22.55 3.13 0.15
C LEU A 693 -23.17 2.09 1.09
N GLN A 694 -24.19 2.50 1.85
CA GLN A 694 -24.83 1.63 2.81
C GLN A 694 -26.35 1.61 2.58
N PRO A 695 -26.95 0.41 2.38
CA PRO A 695 -28.39 0.28 2.49
C PRO A 695 -28.81 0.48 3.96
N LEU A 696 -29.74 1.37 4.21
CA LEU A 696 -30.19 1.74 5.55
C LEU A 696 -31.58 1.17 5.83
N GLY A 697 -31.87 0.98 7.13
CA GLY A 697 -33.23 0.67 7.61
C GLY A 697 -34.21 1.83 7.39
N GLU A 698 -35.44 1.63 7.80
CA GLU A 698 -36.56 2.60 7.58
C GLU A 698 -36.33 3.96 8.27
N ASN A 699 -35.65 3.97 9.41
CA ASN A 699 -35.42 5.17 10.23
C ASN A 699 -33.93 5.39 10.55
N PRO A 700 -33.09 5.78 9.57
CA PRO A 700 -31.68 6.03 9.80
C PRO A 700 -31.49 7.23 10.71
N GLN A 701 -30.81 7.02 11.85
CA GLN A 701 -30.46 8.09 12.78
C GLN A 701 -29.05 8.62 12.46
N GLY A 702 -28.66 9.73 13.08
CA GLY A 702 -27.33 10.30 12.94
C GLY A 702 -26.20 9.41 13.55
N ILE A 703 -24.96 9.79 13.36
CA ILE A 703 -23.78 9.07 13.88
C ILE A 703 -23.58 9.20 15.39
N TYR A 704 -24.36 10.06 16.07
CA TYR A 704 -24.32 10.20 17.52
C TYR A 704 -25.11 9.08 18.19
N ALA A 705 -24.56 8.54 19.27
CA ALA A 705 -25.32 7.61 20.12
C ALA A 705 -26.52 8.33 20.78
N THR A 706 -27.64 7.62 20.86
CA THR A 706 -28.87 8.10 21.50
C THR A 706 -29.12 7.48 22.86
N GLY A 707 -28.26 6.51 23.28
CA GLY A 707 -28.42 5.78 24.56
C GLY A 707 -28.17 6.62 25.80
N LYS A 708 -28.76 6.19 26.91
CA LYS A 708 -28.41 6.70 28.23
C LYS A 708 -27.09 6.11 28.70
N PRO A 709 -26.43 6.72 29.71
CA PRO A 709 -25.11 6.23 30.19
C PRO A 709 -25.07 4.77 30.61
N ASP A 710 -26.19 4.18 30.98
CA ASP A 710 -26.32 2.79 31.40
C ASP A 710 -26.73 1.82 30.28
N GLU A 711 -26.93 2.33 29.05
CA GLU A 711 -27.23 1.52 27.86
C GLU A 711 -26.02 1.43 26.96
N ALA A 712 -25.84 0.32 26.25
CA ALA A 712 -24.80 0.18 25.25
C ALA A 712 -24.91 1.32 24.21
N LEU A 713 -23.79 1.93 23.90
CA LEU A 713 -23.74 2.94 22.85
C LEU A 713 -23.73 2.24 21.49
N ALA A 714 -24.47 2.76 20.52
CA ALA A 714 -24.59 2.15 19.22
C ALA A 714 -23.65 2.80 18.19
N PHE A 715 -22.82 2.00 17.52
CA PHE A 715 -22.03 2.44 16.37
C PHE A 715 -22.66 1.96 15.06
N ARG A 716 -22.46 2.73 13.99
CA ARG A 716 -23.13 2.49 12.69
C ARG A 716 -22.13 2.08 11.63
N TYR A 717 -21.60 0.88 11.75
CA TYR A 717 -20.73 0.34 10.71
C TYR A 717 -20.55 -1.16 10.92
N THR A 718 -20.69 -1.96 9.89
CA THR A 718 -20.45 -3.39 10.01
C THR A 718 -18.97 -3.68 10.01
N LEU A 719 -18.47 -4.29 11.09
CA LEU A 719 -17.09 -4.70 11.21
C LEU A 719 -16.76 -5.79 10.18
N SER A 720 -15.58 -5.69 9.58
CA SER A 720 -15.11 -6.75 8.69
C SER A 720 -14.72 -8.00 9.49
N THR A 721 -15.08 -9.17 8.99
CA THR A 721 -14.64 -10.45 9.57
C THR A 721 -13.29 -10.91 9.02
N THR A 722 -12.67 -10.14 8.13
CA THR A 722 -11.42 -10.53 7.46
C THR A 722 -10.26 -9.58 7.72
N ALA A 723 -10.45 -8.28 7.54
CA ALA A 723 -9.43 -7.27 7.80
C ALA A 723 -10.06 -5.91 8.03
N GLY A 724 -9.50 -5.14 8.97
CA GLY A 724 -9.97 -3.82 9.31
C GLY A 724 -9.10 -3.13 10.34
N SER A 725 -9.51 -1.93 10.72
CA SER A 725 -8.95 -1.20 11.86
C SER A 725 -10.04 -0.48 12.64
N ILE A 726 -9.79 -0.27 13.91
CA ILE A 726 -10.64 0.48 14.82
C ILE A 726 -9.72 1.42 15.60
N ALA A 727 -10.06 2.70 15.68
CA ALA A 727 -9.33 3.67 16.47
C ALA A 727 -10.27 4.49 17.35
N LEU A 728 -9.86 4.75 18.57
CA LEU A 728 -10.48 5.71 19.47
C LEU A 728 -9.65 7.00 19.42
N ILE A 729 -10.23 8.09 18.96
CA ILE A 729 -9.52 9.34 18.64
C ILE A 729 -10.11 10.49 19.45
N ASP A 730 -9.23 11.36 19.94
CA ASP A 730 -9.61 12.69 20.43
C ASP A 730 -9.51 13.71 19.29
N PRO A 731 -10.62 14.14 18.69
CA PRO A 731 -10.59 15.05 17.54
C PRO A 731 -10.07 16.47 17.89
N ALA A 732 -10.08 16.85 19.18
CA ALA A 732 -9.61 18.17 19.60
C ALA A 732 -8.07 18.28 19.60
N THR A 733 -7.38 17.17 19.74
CA THR A 733 -5.91 17.08 19.78
C THR A 733 -5.34 16.18 18.70
N GLU A 734 -6.20 15.62 17.85
CA GLU A 734 -5.84 14.62 16.82
C GLU A 734 -5.05 13.43 17.39
N THR A 735 -5.29 13.10 18.68
CA THR A 735 -4.57 12.04 19.37
C THR A 735 -5.32 10.73 19.25
N VAL A 736 -4.70 9.73 18.65
CA VAL A 736 -5.15 8.33 18.75
C VAL A 736 -4.91 7.85 20.17
N ILE A 737 -5.98 7.52 20.89
CA ILE A 737 -5.92 7.06 22.29
C ILE A 737 -5.52 5.60 22.31
N ASP A 738 -6.18 4.79 21.51
CA ASP A 738 -5.88 3.39 21.28
C ASP A 738 -6.36 2.96 19.90
N ALA A 739 -5.74 1.95 19.32
CA ALA A 739 -6.18 1.40 18.05
C ALA A 739 -5.93 -0.11 17.97
N VAL A 740 -6.71 -0.77 17.16
CA VAL A 740 -6.48 -2.17 16.76
C VAL A 740 -6.55 -2.28 15.25
N VAL A 741 -5.50 -2.83 14.66
CA VAL A 741 -5.47 -3.28 13.27
C VAL A 741 -5.51 -4.79 13.29
N TYR A 742 -6.47 -5.36 12.58
CA TYR A 742 -6.71 -6.79 12.60
C TYR A 742 -6.86 -7.37 11.20
N GLY A 743 -6.55 -8.66 11.09
CA GLY A 743 -6.68 -9.39 9.85
C GLY A 743 -6.49 -10.89 10.03
N SER A 744 -6.82 -11.65 9.01
CA SER A 744 -6.46 -13.07 8.98
C SER A 744 -4.98 -13.17 8.59
N GLN A 745 -4.12 -13.62 9.52
CA GLN A 745 -2.80 -14.09 9.07
C GLN A 745 -3.02 -15.24 8.12
N GLN A 746 -2.57 -15.07 6.90
CA GLN A 746 -2.50 -16.20 6.02
C GLN A 746 -1.21 -16.98 6.34
N SER A 747 -1.40 -18.24 6.68
CA SER A 747 -0.31 -19.21 6.69
C SER A 747 0.36 -19.23 5.30
N ASN A 748 1.67 -19.32 5.29
CA ASN A 748 2.68 -19.40 4.24
C ASN A 748 2.31 -19.93 2.82
N SER A 749 1.07 -20.06 2.43
CA SER A 749 0.70 -20.76 1.20
C SER A 749 -0.19 -20.03 0.20
N SER A 750 -0.55 -18.77 0.43
CA SER A 750 -1.31 -17.95 -0.56
C SER A 750 -1.86 -16.70 0.10
N GLY A 751 -0.98 -15.99 0.82
CA GLY A 751 -1.45 -15.08 1.74
C GLY A 751 -1.50 -13.66 1.34
N ASN A 752 -2.55 -13.06 1.23
CA ASN A 752 -2.68 -11.63 1.14
C ASN A 752 -3.22 -11.10 2.46
N GLY A 753 -2.35 -11.13 3.48
CA GLY A 753 -2.60 -10.39 4.72
C GLY A 753 -2.41 -8.91 4.44
N THR A 754 -3.45 -8.19 4.04
CA THR A 754 -3.40 -6.74 3.93
C THR A 754 -3.49 -6.10 5.31
N ILE A 755 -2.66 -5.08 5.55
CA ILE A 755 -2.77 -4.22 6.73
C ILE A 755 -3.74 -3.09 6.38
N ALA A 756 -4.93 -3.07 7.00
CA ALA A 756 -5.99 -2.11 6.68
C ALA A 756 -5.60 -0.64 6.97
N SER A 757 -4.70 -0.43 7.94
CA SER A 757 -4.20 0.90 8.32
C SER A 757 -2.72 0.77 8.70
N PRO A 758 -1.80 0.88 7.74
CA PRO A 758 -0.36 0.79 8.03
C PRO A 758 0.13 1.81 9.06
N GLU A 759 -0.41 3.03 9.04
CA GLU A 759 -0.11 4.08 10.01
C GLU A 759 -0.50 3.68 11.44
N LEU A 760 -1.69 3.11 11.63
CA LEU A 760 -2.12 2.61 12.95
C LEU A 760 -1.34 1.36 13.36
N ALA A 761 -1.07 0.45 12.42
CA ALA A 761 -0.25 -0.73 12.70
C ALA A 761 1.16 -0.33 13.17
N THR A 762 1.77 0.64 12.52
CA THR A 762 3.09 1.18 12.90
C THR A 762 3.03 1.87 14.27
N LEU A 763 1.96 2.62 14.54
CA LEU A 763 1.74 3.28 15.83
C LEU A 763 1.56 2.25 16.95
N GLU A 764 0.86 1.16 16.70
CA GLU A 764 0.59 0.06 17.64
C GLU A 764 1.66 -1.06 17.57
N GLY A 765 2.80 -0.79 16.91
CA GLY A 765 4.00 -1.57 17.09
C GLY A 765 4.54 -2.37 15.93
N ASP A 766 3.94 -2.32 14.76
CA ASP A 766 4.50 -2.98 13.59
C ASP A 766 5.55 -2.12 12.88
N GLN A 767 6.55 -1.66 13.62
CA GLN A 767 7.61 -0.80 13.06
C GLN A 767 8.54 -1.52 12.08
N LYS A 768 8.49 -2.84 12.03
CA LYS A 768 9.25 -3.64 11.08
C LYS A 768 8.49 -3.95 9.80
N GLY A 769 7.22 -3.51 9.71
CA GLY A 769 6.37 -3.74 8.54
C GLY A 769 6.09 -5.22 8.22
N GLY A 770 6.27 -6.10 9.21
CA GLY A 770 6.15 -7.55 9.02
C GLY A 770 4.74 -8.11 9.27
N GLY A 771 3.73 -7.25 9.50
CA GLY A 771 2.35 -7.68 9.74
C GLY A 771 2.05 -8.07 11.18
N CYS A 772 2.64 -7.40 12.19
CA CYS A 772 2.28 -7.60 13.61
C CYS A 772 0.92 -6.94 13.91
N ILE A 773 -0.15 -7.59 13.48
CA ILE A 773 -1.55 -7.17 13.68
C ILE A 773 -2.30 -8.18 14.54
N ALA A 774 -3.48 -7.82 15.04
CA ALA A 774 -4.35 -8.74 15.77
C ALA A 774 -4.93 -9.79 14.81
N VAL A 775 -4.74 -11.07 15.11
CA VAL A 775 -5.17 -12.15 14.22
C VAL A 775 -6.60 -12.57 14.53
N VAL A 776 -7.51 -12.37 13.58
CA VAL A 776 -8.89 -12.81 13.71
C VAL A 776 -9.06 -14.30 13.36
N PRO A 777 -10.02 -14.99 14.02
CA PRO A 777 -10.43 -16.35 13.62
C PRO A 777 -10.90 -16.36 12.17
N ARG A 778 -10.59 -17.42 11.44
CA ARG A 778 -11.08 -17.55 10.07
C ARG A 778 -12.59 -17.86 10.07
N ALA A 779 -13.37 -16.96 9.51
CA ALA A 779 -14.79 -17.20 9.29
C ALA A 779 -15.01 -18.44 8.40
N VAL A 780 -16.03 -19.25 8.72
CA VAL A 780 -16.40 -20.39 7.88
C VAL A 780 -16.94 -19.86 6.56
N SER A 781 -16.35 -20.27 5.45
CA SER A 781 -16.75 -19.74 4.15
C SER A 781 -18.18 -20.13 3.78
N PRO A 782 -18.95 -19.28 3.10
CA PRO A 782 -20.31 -19.59 2.64
C PRO A 782 -20.38 -20.89 1.82
N PHE A 783 -19.31 -21.22 1.11
CA PHE A 783 -19.21 -22.47 0.35
C PHE A 783 -19.14 -23.72 1.26
N MET A 784 -18.42 -23.64 2.36
CA MET A 784 -18.35 -24.71 3.35
C MET A 784 -19.73 -24.90 4.02
N LEU A 785 -20.40 -23.80 4.37
CA LEU A 785 -21.73 -23.79 4.93
C LEU A 785 -22.79 -24.34 3.95
N ALA A 786 -22.68 -24.01 2.67
CA ALA A 786 -23.57 -24.58 1.64
C ALA A 786 -23.42 -26.09 1.51
N ARG A 787 -22.20 -26.64 1.77
CA ARG A 787 -21.97 -28.10 1.79
C ARG A 787 -22.37 -28.77 3.09
N ASN A 788 -22.23 -28.08 4.20
CA ASN A 788 -22.63 -28.59 5.52
C ASN A 788 -23.22 -27.42 6.34
N PRO A 789 -24.56 -27.22 6.25
CA PRO A 789 -25.25 -26.15 7.00
C PRO A 789 -25.13 -26.26 8.53
N ASN A 790 -24.76 -27.42 9.04
CA ASN A 790 -24.59 -27.68 10.47
C ASN A 790 -23.12 -27.52 10.93
N MET A 791 -22.23 -27.00 10.09
CA MET A 791 -20.85 -26.77 10.48
C MET A 791 -20.79 -25.74 11.63
N PRO A 792 -19.99 -26.01 12.69
CA PRO A 792 -19.81 -25.04 13.75
C PRO A 792 -19.32 -23.70 13.19
N GLN A 793 -19.94 -22.62 13.61
CA GLN A 793 -19.55 -21.26 13.27
C GLN A 793 -19.09 -20.58 14.55
N PRO A 794 -17.80 -20.68 14.91
CA PRO A 794 -17.29 -19.97 16.07
C PRO A 794 -17.43 -18.46 15.84
N PRO A 795 -17.56 -17.66 16.89
CA PRO A 795 -17.55 -16.21 16.76
C PRO A 795 -16.23 -15.74 16.13
N VAL A 796 -16.31 -14.67 15.34
CA VAL A 796 -15.12 -13.95 14.89
C VAL A 796 -14.89 -12.84 15.90
N CYS A 797 -14.08 -13.12 16.89
CA CYS A 797 -13.80 -12.25 18.02
C CYS A 797 -12.31 -12.27 18.40
N ILE A 798 -11.81 -11.14 18.85
CA ILE A 798 -10.46 -10.95 19.41
C ILE A 798 -10.54 -10.18 20.72
N MET A 799 -9.69 -10.52 21.67
CA MET A 799 -9.62 -9.87 22.98
C MET A 799 -8.18 -9.57 23.38
N ARG A 800 -7.95 -8.49 24.13
CA ARG A 800 -6.70 -8.26 24.83
C ARG A 800 -6.55 -9.24 25.98
N TRP A 801 -5.36 -9.78 26.15
CA TRP A 801 -5.08 -10.69 27.26
C TRP A 801 -3.77 -10.40 27.98
N PRO A 802 -3.84 -10.11 29.31
CA PRO A 802 -5.04 -9.82 30.13
C PRO A 802 -5.74 -8.51 29.74
N ASP A 803 -6.92 -8.21 30.33
CA ASP A 803 -7.65 -6.96 30.09
C ASP A 803 -6.74 -5.74 30.18
N GLY A 804 -6.84 -4.86 29.19
CA GLY A 804 -6.05 -3.66 29.08
C GLY A 804 -4.56 -3.87 28.82
N ALA A 805 -4.12 -5.11 28.55
CA ALA A 805 -2.74 -5.38 28.15
C ALA A 805 -2.37 -4.54 26.94
N ASP A 806 -1.22 -3.88 27.02
CA ASP A 806 -0.73 -3.01 25.95
C ASP A 806 0.80 -2.97 25.98
N SER A 807 1.39 -3.79 25.14
CA SER A 807 2.83 -3.80 24.87
C SER A 807 3.19 -3.03 23.61
N ASP A 808 2.21 -2.34 23.00
CA ASP A 808 2.29 -1.83 21.63
C ASP A 808 2.76 -2.91 20.62
N GLN A 809 2.22 -4.10 20.73
CA GLN A 809 2.44 -5.22 19.81
C GLN A 809 1.12 -5.98 19.65
N LEU A 810 0.29 -5.55 18.71
CA LEU A 810 -1.05 -6.11 18.50
C LEU A 810 -1.06 -7.64 18.39
N CYS A 811 -0.07 -8.22 17.71
CA CYS A 811 0.05 -9.67 17.58
C CYS A 811 0.39 -10.39 18.90
N SER A 812 0.86 -9.67 19.92
CA SER A 812 1.13 -10.19 21.26
C SER A 812 0.03 -9.86 22.26
N ASP A 813 -0.59 -8.70 22.12
CA ASP A 813 -1.60 -8.19 23.05
C ASP A 813 -2.97 -8.84 22.84
N PHE A 814 -3.29 -9.21 21.59
CA PHE A 814 -4.57 -9.80 21.25
C PHE A 814 -4.51 -11.33 21.11
N ARG A 815 -5.63 -11.98 21.48
CA ARG A 815 -5.90 -13.40 21.29
C ARG A 815 -7.23 -13.58 20.57
N GLN A 816 -7.35 -14.68 19.84
CA GLN A 816 -8.65 -15.10 19.32
C GLN A 816 -9.54 -15.54 20.49
N ASP A 817 -10.79 -15.15 20.45
CA ASP A 817 -11.76 -15.47 21.47
C ASP A 817 -12.93 -16.27 20.89
N ASN A 818 -13.22 -17.40 21.55
CA ASN A 818 -14.33 -18.28 21.19
C ASN A 818 -15.56 -18.11 22.09
N SER A 819 -15.42 -17.37 23.18
CA SER A 819 -16.44 -17.18 24.21
C SER A 819 -16.49 -15.71 24.66
N PRO A 820 -16.92 -14.79 23.76
CA PRO A 820 -16.96 -13.35 24.03
C PRO A 820 -17.65 -13.01 25.36
N THR A 821 -17.09 -12.02 26.07
CA THR A 821 -17.54 -11.62 27.41
C THR A 821 -17.98 -10.15 27.49
N PRO A 822 -18.97 -9.71 26.69
CA PRO A 822 -19.36 -8.30 26.62
C PRO A 822 -19.72 -7.72 27.98
N GLY A 823 -19.07 -6.61 28.36
CA GLY A 823 -19.25 -5.91 29.61
C GLY A 823 -18.63 -6.60 30.83
N ALA A 824 -17.72 -7.58 30.60
CA ALA A 824 -17.09 -8.33 31.67
C ALA A 824 -15.63 -8.67 31.34
N ALA A 825 -14.84 -9.01 32.37
CA ALA A 825 -13.45 -9.39 32.17
C ALA A 825 -13.26 -10.59 31.23
N ASN A 826 -12.31 -10.45 30.30
CA ASN A 826 -11.94 -11.50 29.34
C ASN A 826 -11.53 -12.80 30.04
N ARG A 827 -11.80 -13.93 29.42
CA ARG A 827 -11.48 -15.26 29.93
C ARG A 827 -10.80 -16.08 28.86
N MET A 828 -9.67 -16.71 29.23
CA MET A 828 -9.07 -17.75 28.37
C MET A 828 -9.80 -19.08 28.67
N GLU A 829 -10.39 -19.70 27.67
CA GLU A 829 -10.88 -21.09 27.74
C GLU A 829 -9.77 -22.10 27.43
#